data_eb9ad64a6c811ddaa09b820715717f83
#
_entry.id   eb9ad64a6c811ddaa09b820715717f83
#
_cell.length_a   1.000
_cell.length_b   1.000
_cell.length_c   1.000
_cell.angle_alpha   90.00
_cell.angle_beta   90.00
_cell.angle_gamma   90.00
#
_symmetry.space_group_name_H-M   'P 1'
#
loop_
_entity.id
_entity.type
_entity.pdbx_description
1 polymer ?
#
loop_
_entity_poly.entity_id
_entity_poly.type
_entity_poly.pdbx_seq_one_letter_code
_entity_poly.pdbx_strand_id
1 'polypeptide(L)'
;MKQNILLMLSLIGFQTAFSQVEQDSIPSSIEDDTLDEIVISGTMKPVLRSESLVPVEVYTPTFFKKNPTSNVFEALQIVNGVRPQVNCSVCNTGDIHINGLEGPYTFVLIDGMPIVSGLSTVYGLSGIPNSLIERVEVVKGPASSLYGSEAVGGLINIITKNPKNASLFSADVFGTSWGEVNTDVGLSTKVGEKAHLLMGVNYFNYSNPIDKNNDNFTDLTLQDRISVFQKWNFSRKSNKLFTIAGRYFYEDRWGGEMDWNKSYRGGDEVYGESIYTNRYELMGTYELPFAEKMFFSFSYADHDQNSVYGNTPYMAKQQVGFGQLTWDKKLGKHDMLFGAAFRYTSYDDNTPATNEKDVTTMPGFFAQDEISLNTKHSILLGARYDYNNNHGSIFTPRVAYRYKANTGDVLRLNAGTGFRVVNLFTEDHAALSGSRDVIVLEDLKPEKSYNVNLSYLKQWYFGSNVLQLEASTWYTYFTNAILPDYDTNPNQIIYDNLNGHATSKGISANVDLILGNGLKFIVGGTLMDVSTEEEGVKQRQMLTERFSGTWAVSYTIPSINLDIDYTGNLYGPMRLPLVSEWDPRPEYSETYSIQNIQLTYKGFKNFQIYGGVKNLLNWTPSKNVPFLISRSNDPFDKNVQFDPNGNAMRTPDNPYGLVFDPSYVYAANQGIRTFLGVRYNF
;
A
#
# COMPACT_ATOMS: atom_id res chain seq x y z
N MET A 1 -27.24 14.00 -14.54
CA MET A 1 -27.29 13.47 -13.17
C MET A 1 -26.69 14.37 -12.09
N LYS A 2 -26.02 15.49 -12.44
CA LYS A 2 -25.37 16.40 -11.46
C LYS A 2 -26.32 17.38 -10.71
N GLN A 3 -27.60 17.49 -11.06
CA GLN A 3 -28.50 18.49 -10.45
C GLN A 3 -29.41 17.97 -9.32
N ASN A 4 -29.51 16.68 -9.07
CA ASN A 4 -30.45 16.12 -8.09
C ASN A 4 -29.83 15.72 -6.74
N ILE A 5 -28.52 15.88 -6.52
CA ILE A 5 -27.84 15.52 -5.28
C ILE A 5 -27.83 16.69 -4.27
N LEU A 6 -27.98 17.91 -4.73
CA LEU A 6 -27.95 19.11 -3.85
C LEU A 6 -29.24 19.38 -3.08
N LEU A 7 -30.33 18.67 -3.36
CA LEU A 7 -31.65 18.93 -2.75
C LEU A 7 -31.99 18.00 -1.55
N MET A 8 -31.15 17.05 -1.17
CA MET A 8 -31.40 16.17 -0.03
C MET A 8 -30.70 16.54 1.28
N LEU A 9 -29.94 17.63 1.31
CA LEU A 9 -29.20 18.07 2.50
C LEU A 9 -29.87 19.19 3.30
N SER A 10 -31.09 19.62 2.98
CA SER A 10 -31.70 20.80 3.60
C SER A 10 -32.84 20.55 4.60
N LEU A 11 -33.04 19.31 5.08
CA LEU A 11 -34.16 19.00 6.01
C LEU A 11 -33.72 18.11 7.18
N ILE A 12 -32.80 18.57 8.02
CA ILE A 12 -32.68 18.08 9.41
C ILE A 12 -32.60 19.29 10.35
N GLY A 13 -33.75 19.61 10.93
CA GLY A 13 -33.84 20.64 11.98
C GLY A 13 -33.22 20.13 13.28
N PHE A 14 -32.32 20.92 13.85
CA PHE A 14 -31.71 20.69 15.15
C PHE A 14 -32.71 20.94 16.27
N GLN A 15 -32.98 19.93 17.10
CA GLN A 15 -33.45 20.13 18.46
C GLN A 15 -32.31 19.73 19.41
N THR A 16 -31.85 20.71 20.17
CA THR A 16 -30.81 20.56 21.20
C THR A 16 -31.44 20.08 22.51
N ALA A 17 -30.96 18.92 23.01
CA ALA A 17 -31.15 18.55 24.41
C ALA A 17 -29.77 18.47 25.08
N PHE A 18 -29.51 19.37 26.02
CA PHE A 18 -28.32 19.35 26.89
C PHE A 18 -28.53 18.34 28.01
N SER A 19 -27.62 17.37 28.15
CA SER A 19 -27.40 16.64 29.38
C SER A 19 -25.92 16.72 29.73
N GLN A 20 -25.61 17.34 30.86
CA GLN A 20 -24.28 17.37 31.46
C GLN A 20 -23.99 16.03 32.12
N VAL A 21 -22.89 15.42 31.79
CA VAL A 21 -22.19 14.41 32.60
C VAL A 21 -20.77 14.90 32.79
N GLU A 22 -20.40 15.23 34.01
CA GLU A 22 -19.02 15.46 34.42
C GLU A 22 -18.24 14.13 34.26
N GLN A 23 -17.14 14.18 33.52
CA GLN A 23 -16.19 13.07 33.44
C GLN A 23 -14.82 13.60 33.84
N ASP A 24 -14.27 13.03 34.91
CA ASP A 24 -12.96 13.33 35.45
C ASP A 24 -11.86 13.17 34.35
N SER A 25 -11.07 14.21 34.22
CA SER A 25 -9.96 14.29 33.29
C SER A 25 -8.76 13.45 33.77
N ILE A 26 -8.56 12.28 33.18
CA ILE A 26 -7.28 11.57 33.22
C ILE A 26 -6.36 12.19 32.15
N PRO A 27 -5.07 12.43 32.45
CA PRO A 27 -4.15 13.01 31.44
C PRO A 27 -3.92 12.05 30.28
N SER A 28 -4.39 12.40 29.09
CA SER A 28 -4.28 11.63 27.85
C SER A 28 -2.91 11.75 27.18
N SER A 29 -1.80 11.35 27.82
CA SER A 29 -0.49 11.55 27.23
C SER A 29 0.46 10.35 27.19
N ILE A 30 0.00 9.13 27.48
CA ILE A 30 0.87 7.93 27.45
C ILE A 30 0.22 6.73 26.72
N GLU A 31 -1.00 6.85 26.20
CA GLU A 31 -1.78 5.68 25.72
C GLU A 31 -1.48 5.17 24.31
N ASP A 32 -0.68 5.84 23.48
CA ASP A 32 -0.59 5.50 22.03
C ASP A 32 0.66 4.73 21.58
N ASP A 33 1.64 4.41 22.45
CA ASP A 33 2.90 3.78 22.02
C ASP A 33 3.37 2.67 22.99
N THR A 34 2.53 1.72 23.34
CA THR A 34 2.94 0.64 24.24
C THR A 34 3.10 -0.71 23.52
N LEU A 35 4.07 -1.52 23.98
CA LEU A 35 4.24 -2.93 23.58
C LEU A 35 3.00 -3.80 23.81
N ASP A 36 1.97 -3.25 24.43
CA ASP A 36 0.73 -3.94 24.79
C ASP A 36 -0.35 -3.87 23.68
N GLU A 37 0.00 -3.35 22.48
CA GLU A 37 -0.90 -3.37 21.33
C GLU A 37 -1.21 -4.79 20.89
N ILE A 38 -2.50 -5.03 20.63
CA ILE A 38 -2.98 -6.31 20.09
C ILE A 38 -2.79 -6.30 18.58
N VAL A 39 -2.04 -7.29 18.07
CA VAL A 39 -1.81 -7.52 16.64
C VAL A 39 -2.44 -8.83 16.20
N ILE A 40 -2.80 -8.94 14.93
CA ILE A 40 -3.46 -10.10 14.35
C ILE A 40 -2.66 -10.68 13.17
N SER A 41 -1.99 -9.83 12.41
CA SER A 41 -1.45 -10.17 11.10
C SER A 41 -0.31 -11.18 11.13
N GLY A 42 0.43 -11.27 12.21
CA GLY A 42 1.57 -12.21 12.32
C GLY A 42 1.17 -13.68 12.38
N THR A 43 0.06 -14.01 13.05
CA THR A 43 -0.36 -15.36 13.37
C THR A 43 -1.83 -15.68 13.11
N MET A 44 -2.58 -14.74 12.51
CA MET A 44 -4.05 -14.77 12.35
C MET A 44 -4.82 -14.88 13.68
N LYS A 45 -4.18 -14.62 14.79
CA LYS A 45 -4.77 -14.60 16.12
C LYS A 45 -4.47 -13.29 16.83
N PRO A 46 -5.41 -12.74 17.61
CA PRO A 46 -5.14 -11.57 18.43
C PRO A 46 -4.16 -11.91 19.54
N VAL A 47 -2.98 -11.30 19.50
CA VAL A 47 -1.91 -11.47 20.48
C VAL A 47 -1.28 -10.12 20.81
N LEU A 48 -0.68 -9.97 21.99
CA LEU A 48 0.11 -8.77 22.27
C LEU A 48 1.33 -8.72 21.33
N ARG A 49 1.68 -7.54 20.86
CA ARG A 49 2.83 -7.32 19.96
C ARG A 49 4.12 -7.92 20.51
N SER A 50 4.36 -7.80 21.81
CA SER A 50 5.49 -8.41 22.51
C SER A 50 5.46 -9.94 22.53
N GLU A 51 4.27 -10.55 22.46
CA GLU A 51 4.06 -12.01 22.48
C GLU A 51 4.00 -12.63 21.08
N SER A 52 3.81 -11.83 20.03
CA SER A 52 3.82 -12.32 18.65
C SER A 52 5.17 -12.96 18.30
N LEU A 53 5.15 -14.15 17.69
CA LEU A 53 6.35 -14.83 17.20
C LEU A 53 6.86 -14.22 15.89
N VAL A 54 6.02 -13.48 15.20
CA VAL A 54 6.34 -12.75 13.97
C VAL A 54 6.38 -11.26 14.27
N PRO A 55 7.40 -10.52 13.84
CA PRO A 55 7.44 -9.09 14.02
C PRO A 55 6.28 -8.42 13.27
N VAL A 56 5.52 -7.58 13.97
CA VAL A 56 4.42 -6.78 13.41
C VAL A 56 4.65 -5.33 13.84
N GLU A 57 4.80 -4.45 12.87
CA GLU A 57 4.80 -3.01 13.10
C GLU A 57 3.36 -2.50 13.09
N VAL A 58 3.04 -1.55 13.96
CA VAL A 58 1.70 -0.98 14.08
C VAL A 58 1.76 0.52 13.92
N TYR A 59 0.90 1.05 13.04
CA TYR A 59 0.78 2.47 12.77
C TYR A 59 -0.66 2.93 12.98
N THR A 60 -0.84 3.85 13.93
CA THR A 60 -2.15 4.37 14.30
C THR A 60 -2.58 5.56 13.41
N PRO A 61 -3.85 5.93 13.38
CA PRO A 61 -4.28 7.15 12.69
C PRO A 61 -3.57 8.41 13.19
N THR A 62 -3.15 8.46 14.46
CA THR A 62 -2.40 9.58 15.03
C THR A 62 -1.04 9.76 14.33
N PHE A 63 -0.38 8.66 13.97
CA PHE A 63 0.85 8.71 13.18
C PHE A 63 0.61 9.30 11.78
N PHE A 64 -0.40 8.82 11.05
CA PHE A 64 -0.70 9.30 9.68
C PHE A 64 -1.20 10.74 9.65
N LYS A 65 -1.89 11.21 10.70
CA LYS A 65 -2.39 12.60 10.81
C LYS A 65 -1.27 13.64 10.87
N LYS A 66 -0.02 13.25 11.14
CA LYS A 66 1.15 14.16 11.14
C LYS A 66 1.54 14.61 9.73
N ASN A 67 1.12 13.86 8.70
CA ASN A 67 1.28 14.20 7.29
C ASN A 67 -0.01 13.83 6.54
N PRO A 68 -1.03 14.72 6.52
CA PRO A 68 -2.32 14.40 5.94
C PRO A 68 -2.20 14.13 4.44
N THR A 69 -2.75 13.01 4.01
CA THR A 69 -2.74 12.53 2.62
C THR A 69 -4.15 12.18 2.18
N SER A 70 -4.38 12.18 0.88
CA SER A 70 -5.68 11.87 0.29
C SER A 70 -6.03 10.39 0.34
N ASN A 71 -5.02 9.52 0.59
CA ASN A 71 -5.18 8.07 0.56
C ASN A 71 -4.10 7.36 1.42
N VAL A 72 -4.31 6.06 1.66
CA VAL A 72 -3.39 5.22 2.46
C VAL A 72 -2.08 4.97 1.70
N PHE A 73 -2.11 4.86 0.38
CA PHE A 73 -0.89 4.67 -0.43
C PHE A 73 0.13 5.77 -0.15
N GLU A 74 -0.26 7.05 -0.28
CA GLU A 74 0.63 8.17 0.05
C GLU A 74 0.99 8.24 1.55
N ALA A 75 0.06 7.84 2.44
CA ALA A 75 0.32 7.86 3.88
C ALA A 75 1.49 6.95 4.28
N LEU A 76 1.66 5.82 3.59
CA LEU A 76 2.72 4.85 3.87
C LEU A 76 4.14 5.36 3.54
N GLN A 77 4.31 6.48 2.85
CA GLN A 77 5.63 7.06 2.55
C GLN A 77 6.47 7.45 3.79
N ILE A 78 5.85 7.58 4.97
CA ILE A 78 6.54 7.85 6.24
C ILE A 78 6.78 6.58 7.07
N VAL A 79 6.48 5.39 6.53
CA VAL A 79 6.73 4.10 7.16
C VAL A 79 8.08 3.57 6.68
N ASN A 80 9.00 3.33 7.60
CA ASN A 80 10.35 2.86 7.26
C ASN A 80 10.32 1.49 6.58
N GLY A 81 11.09 1.32 5.48
CA GLY A 81 11.17 0.09 4.69
C GLY A 81 9.89 -0.26 3.90
N VAL A 82 8.92 0.67 3.88
CA VAL A 82 7.73 0.61 3.02
C VAL A 82 7.77 1.81 2.09
N ARG A 83 7.71 1.57 0.80
CA ARG A 83 7.80 2.64 -0.18
C ARG A 83 6.65 2.58 -1.19
N PRO A 84 5.79 3.61 -1.22
CA PRO A 84 4.95 3.89 -2.37
C PRO A 84 5.83 4.29 -3.56
N GLN A 85 5.97 3.42 -4.54
CA GLN A 85 6.74 3.65 -5.76
C GLN A 85 5.81 4.12 -6.87
N VAL A 86 6.20 5.18 -7.58
CA VAL A 86 5.51 5.64 -8.80
C VAL A 86 6.18 4.97 -10.01
N ASN A 87 5.38 4.37 -10.89
CA ASN A 87 5.86 3.58 -12.04
C ASN A 87 5.51 4.23 -13.40
N CYS A 88 4.69 5.27 -13.39
CA CYS A 88 4.29 6.03 -14.60
C CYS A 88 4.28 7.52 -14.29
N SER A 89 4.91 8.33 -15.11
CA SER A 89 4.97 9.79 -14.91
C SER A 89 3.69 10.51 -15.34
N VAL A 90 2.96 9.99 -16.31
CA VAL A 90 1.73 10.60 -16.84
C VAL A 90 0.52 10.23 -15.98
N CYS A 91 0.28 8.92 -15.71
CA CYS A 91 -0.87 8.49 -14.94
C CYS A 91 -0.63 8.48 -13.42
N ASN A 92 0.60 8.70 -12.94
CA ASN A 92 1.03 8.67 -11.52
C ASN A 92 0.52 7.45 -10.77
N THR A 93 0.48 6.31 -11.44
CA THR A 93 0.18 5.03 -10.81
C THR A 93 1.44 4.45 -10.19
N GLY A 94 1.26 3.56 -9.24
CA GLY A 94 2.37 2.93 -8.56
C GLY A 94 1.89 1.84 -7.61
N ASP A 95 2.84 1.18 -6.97
CA ASP A 95 2.63 0.07 -6.06
C ASP A 95 3.43 0.23 -4.76
N ILE A 96 3.29 -0.69 -3.82
CA ILE A 96 3.97 -0.60 -2.52
C ILE A 96 5.07 -1.63 -2.42
N HIS A 97 6.31 -1.14 -2.36
CA HIS A 97 7.49 -1.96 -2.11
C HIS A 97 7.72 -2.18 -0.61
N ILE A 98 8.00 -3.41 -0.19
CA ILE A 98 8.45 -3.75 1.16
C ILE A 98 9.87 -4.30 1.09
N ASN A 99 10.82 -3.68 1.79
CA ASN A 99 12.22 -4.07 1.80
C ASN A 99 12.82 -4.21 0.37
N GLY A 100 12.40 -3.32 -0.54
CA GLY A 100 12.81 -3.28 -1.94
C GLY A 100 12.18 -4.34 -2.85
N LEU A 101 11.32 -5.19 -2.33
CA LEU A 101 10.50 -6.09 -3.16
C LEU A 101 9.25 -5.34 -3.65
N GLU A 102 8.97 -5.48 -4.94
CA GLU A 102 7.89 -4.77 -5.65
C GLU A 102 6.49 -5.08 -5.12
N GLY A 103 5.51 -4.29 -5.51
CA GLY A 103 4.13 -4.40 -5.08
C GLY A 103 3.50 -5.79 -5.24
N PRO A 104 3.75 -6.53 -6.33
CA PRO A 104 3.27 -7.89 -6.50
C PRO A 104 3.70 -8.88 -5.42
N TYR A 105 4.76 -8.58 -4.67
CA TYR A 105 5.21 -9.36 -3.50
C TYR A 105 4.65 -8.86 -2.17
N THR A 106 3.86 -7.79 -2.20
CA THR A 106 3.24 -7.17 -1.02
C THR A 106 1.76 -7.51 -0.94
N PHE A 107 1.38 -8.31 0.05
CA PHE A 107 -0.01 -8.70 0.22
C PHE A 107 -0.80 -7.68 1.03
N VAL A 108 -1.88 -7.15 0.48
CA VAL A 108 -2.69 -6.11 1.13
C VAL A 108 -4.05 -6.65 1.56
N LEU A 109 -4.38 -6.43 2.83
CA LEU A 109 -5.58 -6.91 3.48
C LEU A 109 -6.41 -5.76 4.06
N ILE A 110 -7.73 -5.96 4.12
CA ILE A 110 -8.63 -5.16 4.96
C ILE A 110 -9.31 -6.12 5.95
N ASP A 111 -9.15 -5.84 7.25
CA ASP A 111 -9.66 -6.71 8.33
C ASP A 111 -9.24 -8.20 8.15
N GLY A 112 -8.04 -8.45 7.64
CA GLY A 112 -7.51 -9.79 7.38
C GLY A 112 -8.02 -10.46 6.10
N MET A 113 -8.83 -9.77 5.29
CA MET A 113 -9.36 -10.30 4.03
C MET A 113 -8.55 -9.83 2.81
N PRO A 114 -8.18 -10.74 1.90
CA PRO A 114 -7.44 -10.41 0.69
C PRO A 114 -8.36 -9.71 -0.32
N ILE A 115 -8.42 -8.40 -0.26
CA ILE A 115 -9.26 -7.58 -1.14
C ILE A 115 -8.43 -6.90 -2.21
N VAL A 116 -7.19 -6.55 -1.89
CA VAL A 116 -6.29 -5.85 -2.79
C VAL A 116 -5.30 -6.85 -3.37
N SER A 117 -5.52 -7.25 -4.61
CA SER A 117 -4.61 -8.10 -5.38
C SER A 117 -4.81 -7.90 -6.89
N GLY A 118 -3.83 -8.23 -7.70
CA GLY A 118 -3.88 -8.06 -9.16
C GLY A 118 -4.15 -6.61 -9.55
N LEU A 119 -5.12 -6.34 -10.44
CA LEU A 119 -5.48 -4.97 -10.89
C LEU A 119 -5.67 -3.97 -9.76
N SER A 120 -6.06 -4.43 -8.58
CA SER A 120 -6.31 -3.55 -7.45
C SER A 120 -5.07 -3.20 -6.62
N THR A 121 -3.91 -3.79 -6.87
CA THR A 121 -2.67 -3.43 -6.16
C THR A 121 -2.33 -1.96 -6.36
N VAL A 122 -2.61 -1.44 -7.54
CA VAL A 122 -2.40 -0.05 -7.91
C VAL A 122 -3.52 0.88 -7.44
N TYR A 123 -4.78 0.43 -7.47
CA TYR A 123 -5.94 1.31 -7.23
C TYR A 123 -6.68 1.02 -5.92
N GLY A 124 -6.52 -0.16 -5.35
CA GLY A 124 -7.32 -0.63 -4.21
C GLY A 124 -7.11 0.13 -2.90
N LEU A 125 -5.92 0.71 -2.69
CA LEU A 125 -5.57 1.49 -1.50
C LEU A 125 -6.08 2.94 -1.56
N SER A 126 -6.38 3.45 -2.74
CA SER A 126 -6.69 4.86 -2.96
C SER A 126 -8.01 5.30 -2.34
N GLY A 127 -8.96 4.43 -2.09
CA GLY A 127 -10.30 4.81 -1.65
C GLY A 127 -10.68 4.30 -0.27
N ILE A 128 -9.74 3.98 0.61
CA ILE A 128 -10.07 3.60 1.98
C ILE A 128 -10.23 4.86 2.81
N PRO A 129 -11.43 5.15 3.36
CA PRO A 129 -11.64 6.35 4.18
C PRO A 129 -10.76 6.32 5.43
N ASN A 130 -9.87 7.31 5.59
CA ASN A 130 -8.95 7.40 6.73
C ASN A 130 -9.70 7.47 8.08
N SER A 131 -10.91 8.03 8.08
CA SER A 131 -11.78 8.12 9.26
C SER A 131 -12.15 6.75 9.85
N LEU A 132 -12.11 5.68 9.03
CA LEU A 132 -12.49 4.32 9.44
C LEU A 132 -11.34 3.47 9.92
N ILE A 133 -10.11 3.89 9.69
CA ILE A 133 -8.92 3.11 10.07
C ILE A 133 -8.75 3.16 11.59
N GLU A 134 -8.57 1.99 12.20
CA GLU A 134 -8.16 1.84 13.59
C GLU A 134 -6.64 1.78 13.71
N ARG A 135 -5.99 0.98 12.83
CA ARG A 135 -4.54 0.88 12.69
C ARG A 135 -4.16 0.19 11.38
N VAL A 136 -2.92 0.34 11.00
CA VAL A 136 -2.30 -0.41 9.92
C VAL A 136 -1.23 -1.32 10.52
N GLU A 137 -1.34 -2.62 10.28
CA GLU A 137 -0.33 -3.61 10.69
C GLU A 137 0.54 -3.96 9.49
N VAL A 138 1.87 -3.88 9.67
CA VAL A 138 2.86 -4.20 8.63
C VAL A 138 3.71 -5.37 9.11
N VAL A 139 3.73 -6.45 8.34
CA VAL A 139 4.61 -7.61 8.55
C VAL A 139 5.64 -7.62 7.44
N LYS A 140 6.92 -7.54 7.78
CA LYS A 140 8.04 -7.59 6.83
C LYS A 140 8.65 -8.98 6.86
N GLY A 141 8.53 -9.71 5.78
CA GLY A 141 9.01 -11.10 5.64
C GLY A 141 7.92 -12.09 5.25
N PRO A 142 8.23 -13.40 5.18
CA PRO A 142 7.36 -14.39 4.57
C PRO A 142 6.09 -14.61 5.38
N ALA A 143 4.94 -14.44 4.74
CA ALA A 143 3.63 -14.72 5.31
C ALA A 143 2.81 -15.73 4.47
N SER A 144 3.39 -16.28 3.39
CA SER A 144 2.71 -17.18 2.46
C SER A 144 2.18 -18.46 3.12
N SER A 145 2.81 -18.95 4.19
CA SER A 145 2.32 -20.14 4.93
C SER A 145 0.95 -19.94 5.60
N LEU A 146 0.50 -18.71 5.80
CA LEU A 146 -0.85 -18.39 6.29
C LEU A 146 -1.74 -17.81 5.19
N TYR A 147 -1.19 -16.86 4.42
CA TYR A 147 -1.96 -16.03 3.51
C TYR A 147 -1.93 -16.53 2.06
N GLY A 148 -1.01 -17.44 1.71
CA GLY A 148 -0.88 -18.01 0.37
C GLY A 148 -0.04 -17.15 -0.58
N SER A 149 -0.40 -17.12 -1.86
CA SER A 149 0.28 -16.37 -2.91
C SER A 149 0.40 -14.88 -2.59
N GLU A 150 1.44 -14.21 -3.12
CA GLU A 150 1.72 -12.77 -3.03
C GLU A 150 2.31 -12.30 -1.68
N ALA A 151 2.13 -13.03 -0.57
CA ALA A 151 2.68 -12.67 0.73
C ALA A 151 4.17 -13.07 0.89
N VAL A 152 5.02 -12.69 -0.06
CA VAL A 152 6.44 -13.04 -0.16
C VAL A 152 7.32 -12.02 0.57
N GLY A 153 7.20 -10.75 0.21
CA GLY A 153 7.94 -9.63 0.80
C GLY A 153 7.37 -9.20 2.15
N GLY A 154 6.09 -9.42 2.31
CA GLY A 154 5.36 -9.04 3.52
C GLY A 154 3.88 -8.82 3.28
N LEU A 155 3.23 -8.26 4.29
CA LEU A 155 1.83 -7.87 4.16
C LEU A 155 1.54 -6.55 4.89
N ILE A 156 0.51 -5.86 4.40
CA ILE A 156 -0.09 -4.68 5.00
C ILE A 156 -1.55 -5.01 5.30
N ASN A 157 -1.95 -4.94 6.56
CA ASN A 157 -3.33 -5.20 6.96
C ASN A 157 -3.95 -3.92 7.55
N ILE A 158 -4.95 -3.40 6.88
CA ILE A 158 -5.70 -2.23 7.30
C ILE A 158 -6.84 -2.70 8.19
N ILE A 159 -6.69 -2.47 9.49
CA ILE A 159 -7.73 -2.81 10.47
C ILE A 159 -8.70 -1.64 10.59
N THR A 160 -9.97 -1.89 10.34
CA THR A 160 -11.02 -0.88 10.45
C THR A 160 -11.60 -0.84 11.85
N LYS A 161 -12.06 0.34 12.29
CA LYS A 161 -12.66 0.55 13.59
C LYS A 161 -13.79 -0.42 13.89
N ASN A 162 -13.94 -0.77 15.16
CA ASN A 162 -15.12 -1.50 15.60
C ASN A 162 -16.33 -0.54 15.65
N PRO A 163 -17.46 -0.88 14.98
CA PRO A 163 -18.65 -0.03 15.00
C PRO A 163 -19.20 0.31 16.38
N LYS A 164 -18.89 -0.51 17.41
CA LYS A 164 -19.36 -0.27 18.78
C LYS A 164 -18.59 0.85 19.51
N ASN A 165 -17.32 1.04 19.13
CA ASN A 165 -16.38 1.92 19.84
C ASN A 165 -15.97 3.14 18.99
N ALA A 166 -16.41 3.22 17.74
CA ALA A 166 -16.11 4.34 16.86
C ALA A 166 -16.90 5.59 17.27
N SER A 167 -16.33 6.76 17.00
CA SER A 167 -17.01 8.06 17.21
C SER A 167 -18.34 8.09 16.47
N LEU A 168 -19.37 8.69 17.10
CA LEU A 168 -20.69 8.82 16.48
C LEU A 168 -20.60 9.51 15.12
N PHE A 169 -19.79 10.58 15.06
CA PHE A 169 -19.53 11.32 13.84
C PHE A 169 -18.07 11.79 13.81
N SER A 170 -17.42 11.67 12.65
CA SER A 170 -16.11 12.24 12.38
C SER A 170 -16.07 12.84 10.99
N ALA A 171 -15.36 13.95 10.84
CA ALA A 171 -15.09 14.56 9.54
C ALA A 171 -13.67 15.11 9.52
N ASP A 172 -12.99 14.92 8.39
CA ASP A 172 -11.68 15.50 8.10
C ASP A 172 -11.71 16.07 6.69
N VAL A 173 -11.53 17.38 6.55
CA VAL A 173 -11.56 18.08 5.26
C VAL A 173 -10.32 18.92 5.15
N PHE A 174 -9.59 18.78 4.04
CA PHE A 174 -8.47 19.66 3.74
C PHE A 174 -8.39 20.00 2.25
N GLY A 175 -7.75 21.13 1.98
CA GLY A 175 -7.40 21.56 0.63
C GLY A 175 -5.95 21.98 0.55
N THR A 176 -5.39 21.99 -0.66
CA THR A 176 -4.02 22.41 -0.93
C THR A 176 -3.97 23.60 -1.88
N SER A 177 -2.83 24.31 -1.92
CA SER A 177 -2.60 25.41 -2.86
C SER A 177 -2.52 24.96 -4.33
N TRP A 178 -2.48 23.66 -4.60
CA TRP A 178 -2.57 23.08 -5.94
C TRP A 178 -4.03 22.89 -6.38
N GLY A 179 -5.01 23.04 -5.46
CA GLY A 179 -6.42 22.86 -5.74
C GLY A 179 -6.93 21.44 -5.43
N GLU A 180 -6.12 20.62 -4.75
CA GLU A 180 -6.58 19.34 -4.23
C GLU A 180 -7.58 19.58 -3.08
N VAL A 181 -8.67 18.82 -3.05
CA VAL A 181 -9.67 18.82 -1.96
C VAL A 181 -9.93 17.37 -1.55
N ASN A 182 -9.73 17.06 -0.28
CA ASN A 182 -10.07 15.76 0.30
C ASN A 182 -11.12 15.93 1.40
N THR A 183 -12.11 15.06 1.40
CA THR A 183 -13.18 15.01 2.41
C THR A 183 -13.36 13.57 2.87
N ASP A 184 -13.14 13.34 4.16
CA ASP A 184 -13.42 12.09 4.86
C ASP A 184 -14.54 12.29 5.86
N VAL A 185 -15.59 11.49 5.79
CA VAL A 185 -16.70 11.51 6.76
C VAL A 185 -16.92 10.10 7.29
N GLY A 186 -17.00 9.98 8.60
CA GLY A 186 -17.31 8.73 9.31
C GLY A 186 -18.53 8.88 10.20
N LEU A 187 -19.37 7.88 10.23
CA LEU A 187 -20.57 7.78 11.08
C LEU A 187 -20.60 6.40 11.73
N SER A 188 -20.81 6.36 13.05
CA SER A 188 -21.09 5.13 13.77
C SER A 188 -22.43 5.25 14.50
N THR A 189 -23.27 4.22 14.39
CA THR A 189 -24.58 4.24 15.05
C THR A 189 -25.04 2.84 15.42
N LYS A 190 -25.87 2.76 16.45
CA LYS A 190 -26.60 1.55 16.79
C LYS A 190 -27.86 1.47 15.93
N VAL A 191 -28.07 0.33 15.27
CA VAL A 191 -29.23 0.07 14.42
C VAL A 191 -30.09 -1.02 15.08
N GLY A 192 -31.23 -0.65 15.61
CA GLY A 192 -32.07 -1.52 16.43
C GLY A 192 -31.32 -1.99 17.69
N GLU A 193 -31.68 -3.19 18.19
CA GLU A 193 -31.10 -3.70 19.45
C GLU A 193 -29.81 -4.53 19.23
N LYS A 194 -29.60 -5.05 18.03
CA LYS A 194 -28.61 -6.11 17.77
C LYS A 194 -27.52 -5.76 16.74
N ALA A 195 -27.60 -4.58 16.13
CA ALA A 195 -26.63 -4.20 15.12
C ALA A 195 -25.98 -2.84 15.42
N HIS A 196 -24.72 -2.71 15.04
CA HIS A 196 -23.98 -1.46 15.00
C HIS A 196 -23.43 -1.28 13.58
N LEU A 197 -23.62 -0.09 13.03
CA LEU A 197 -23.15 0.32 11.73
C LEU A 197 -21.99 1.30 11.89
N LEU A 198 -20.92 1.08 11.15
CA LEU A 198 -19.88 2.06 10.84
C LEU A 198 -19.96 2.35 9.34
N MET A 199 -20.10 3.61 8.99
CA MET A 199 -20.14 4.06 7.59
C MET A 199 -19.07 5.13 7.39
N GLY A 200 -18.40 5.10 6.25
CA GLY A 200 -17.43 6.10 5.84
C GLY A 200 -17.58 6.47 4.38
N VAL A 201 -17.34 7.74 4.08
CA VAL A 201 -17.29 8.27 2.73
C VAL A 201 -16.00 9.06 2.58
N ASN A 202 -15.21 8.74 1.56
CA ASN A 202 -14.10 9.56 1.10
C ASN A 202 -14.45 10.16 -0.25
N TYR A 203 -14.25 11.44 -0.41
CA TYR A 203 -14.30 12.15 -1.68
C TYR A 203 -13.01 12.93 -1.88
N PHE A 204 -12.36 12.72 -3.01
CA PHE A 204 -11.16 13.45 -3.41
C PHE A 204 -11.37 14.06 -4.79
N ASN A 205 -11.01 15.32 -4.94
CA ASN A 205 -11.02 16.01 -6.22
C ASN A 205 -9.74 16.82 -6.41
N TYR A 206 -9.13 16.63 -7.57
CA TYR A 206 -8.07 17.46 -8.11
C TYR A 206 -8.33 17.69 -9.60
N SER A 207 -8.67 18.90 -9.98
CA SER A 207 -9.11 19.27 -11.33
C SER A 207 -8.35 20.46 -11.92
N ASN A 208 -7.22 20.83 -11.33
CA ASN A 208 -6.41 21.97 -11.75
C ASN A 208 -5.13 21.46 -12.44
N PRO A 209 -5.05 21.42 -13.79
CA PRO A 209 -3.85 20.97 -14.48
C PRO A 209 -2.72 21.97 -14.25
N ILE A 210 -1.55 21.46 -13.87
CA ILE A 210 -0.34 22.23 -13.59
C ILE A 210 0.81 21.60 -14.36
N ASP A 211 1.61 22.44 -15.02
CA ASP A 211 2.88 22.13 -15.67
C ASP A 211 3.92 23.13 -15.15
N LYS A 212 4.84 22.71 -14.28
CA LYS A 212 5.91 23.53 -13.68
C LYS A 212 7.24 23.39 -14.40
N ASN A 213 7.46 22.29 -15.09
CA ASN A 213 8.69 22.02 -15.82
C ASN A 213 8.63 22.46 -17.29
N ASN A 214 7.46 22.91 -17.77
CA ASN A 214 7.18 23.37 -19.11
C ASN A 214 7.44 22.32 -20.21
N ASP A 215 7.05 21.07 -19.95
CA ASP A 215 7.11 19.98 -20.91
C ASP A 215 5.77 19.76 -21.64
N ASN A 216 4.77 20.60 -21.37
CA ASN A 216 3.40 20.54 -21.87
C ASN A 216 2.58 19.38 -21.32
N PHE A 217 3.06 18.66 -20.27
CA PHE A 217 2.32 17.60 -19.61
C PHE A 217 1.89 18.01 -18.19
N THR A 218 0.84 17.39 -17.70
CA THR A 218 0.40 17.59 -16.30
C THR A 218 1.43 17.01 -15.34
N ASP A 219 1.93 17.81 -14.39
CA ASP A 219 2.87 17.38 -13.34
C ASP A 219 2.29 16.29 -12.43
N LEU A 220 0.98 16.31 -12.24
CA LEU A 220 0.23 15.36 -11.42
C LEU A 220 -1.10 15.00 -12.08
N THR A 221 -1.49 13.77 -11.98
CA THR A 221 -2.75 13.25 -12.53
C THR A 221 -3.95 13.90 -11.87
N LEU A 222 -4.89 14.37 -12.68
CA LEU A 222 -6.17 14.88 -12.21
C LEU A 222 -7.08 13.73 -11.80
N GLN A 223 -7.89 13.91 -10.76
CA GLN A 223 -8.70 12.84 -10.17
C GLN A 223 -10.04 13.36 -9.66
N ASP A 224 -11.09 12.57 -9.89
CA ASP A 224 -12.40 12.71 -9.23
C ASP A 224 -12.74 11.32 -8.67
N ARG A 225 -12.70 11.16 -7.34
CA ARG A 225 -12.80 9.86 -6.68
C ARG A 225 -13.79 9.89 -5.55
N ILE A 226 -14.64 8.87 -5.49
CA ILE A 226 -15.55 8.62 -4.37
C ILE A 226 -15.43 7.17 -3.90
N SER A 227 -15.39 6.99 -2.58
CA SER A 227 -15.48 5.70 -1.94
C SER A 227 -16.50 5.72 -0.81
N VAL A 228 -17.32 4.70 -0.74
CA VAL A 228 -18.29 4.48 0.33
C VAL A 228 -18.02 3.13 0.95
N PHE A 229 -17.82 3.11 2.26
CA PHE A 229 -17.60 1.89 3.03
C PHE A 229 -18.65 1.76 4.13
N GLN A 230 -19.14 0.54 4.34
CA GLN A 230 -20.05 0.20 5.43
C GLN A 230 -19.58 -1.07 6.12
N LYS A 231 -19.56 -1.06 7.47
CA LYS A 231 -19.27 -2.25 8.28
C LYS A 231 -20.36 -2.43 9.33
N TRP A 232 -20.93 -3.62 9.33
CA TRP A 232 -21.97 -4.03 10.26
C TRP A 232 -21.42 -5.01 11.27
N ASN A 233 -21.67 -4.78 12.55
CA ASN A 233 -21.36 -5.70 13.63
C ASN A 233 -22.67 -6.13 14.30
N PHE A 234 -22.94 -7.43 14.27
CA PHE A 234 -24.15 -8.00 14.83
C PHE A 234 -23.88 -8.62 16.19
N SER A 235 -24.62 -8.15 17.22
CA SER A 235 -24.58 -8.72 18.56
C SER A 235 -25.24 -10.08 18.59
N ARG A 236 -24.49 -11.13 18.96
CA ARG A 236 -24.94 -12.51 19.01
C ARG A 236 -24.89 -13.04 20.44
N LYS A 237 -25.59 -14.15 20.69
CA LYS A 237 -25.49 -14.88 21.95
C LYS A 237 -24.03 -15.30 22.20
N SER A 238 -23.59 -15.26 23.45
CA SER A 238 -22.23 -15.60 23.86
C SER A 238 -21.14 -14.70 23.25
N ASN A 239 -21.49 -13.45 22.83
CA ASN A 239 -20.59 -12.48 22.22
C ASN A 239 -19.80 -13.00 20.98
N LYS A 240 -20.35 -13.98 20.28
CA LYS A 240 -19.71 -14.54 19.08
C LYS A 240 -19.68 -13.51 17.95
N LEU A 241 -18.52 -13.45 17.27
CA LEU A 241 -18.27 -12.48 16.21
C LEU A 241 -19.20 -12.70 15.01
N PHE A 242 -19.77 -11.63 14.49
CA PHE A 242 -20.41 -11.57 13.19
C PHE A 242 -20.29 -10.17 12.63
N THR A 243 -19.47 -10.02 11.60
CA THR A 243 -19.27 -8.76 10.88
C THR A 243 -19.47 -8.97 9.38
N ILE A 244 -20.06 -7.99 8.73
CA ILE A 244 -20.13 -7.88 7.26
C ILE A 244 -19.74 -6.46 6.91
N ALA A 245 -18.93 -6.29 5.87
CA ALA A 245 -18.58 -5.00 5.34
C ALA A 245 -18.69 -4.99 3.81
N GLY A 246 -19.01 -3.84 3.25
CA GLY A 246 -19.05 -3.61 1.81
C GLY A 246 -18.40 -2.28 1.47
N ARG A 247 -17.74 -2.21 0.32
CA ARG A 247 -17.15 -1.00 -0.23
C ARG A 247 -17.55 -0.83 -1.70
N TYR A 248 -17.88 0.40 -2.05
CA TYR A 248 -17.95 0.86 -3.43
C TYR A 248 -16.88 1.90 -3.65
N PHE A 249 -16.19 1.82 -4.78
CA PHE A 249 -15.14 2.74 -5.18
C PHE A 249 -15.31 3.10 -6.66
N TYR A 250 -15.23 4.39 -6.95
CA TYR A 250 -15.18 4.93 -8.30
C TYR A 250 -14.09 5.98 -8.41
N GLU A 251 -13.31 5.94 -9.48
CA GLU A 251 -12.30 6.93 -9.82
C GLU A 251 -12.35 7.25 -11.31
N ASP A 252 -12.30 8.57 -11.64
CA ASP A 252 -12.05 9.14 -12.95
C ASP A 252 -10.70 9.87 -12.84
N ARG A 253 -9.70 9.36 -13.53
CA ARG A 253 -8.31 9.85 -13.47
C ARG A 253 -7.81 10.13 -14.87
N TRP A 254 -7.06 11.21 -15.06
CA TRP A 254 -6.34 11.45 -16.30
C TRP A 254 -5.08 12.30 -16.07
N GLY A 255 -4.06 12.09 -16.91
CA GLY A 255 -2.87 12.93 -17.08
C GLY A 255 -2.52 12.98 -18.55
N GLY A 256 -1.72 13.96 -18.98
CA GLY A 256 -1.35 14.10 -20.37
C GLY A 256 -1.00 15.54 -20.74
N GLU A 257 -1.02 15.83 -22.04
CA GLU A 257 -0.79 17.19 -22.54
C GLU A 257 -1.80 18.17 -21.95
N MET A 258 -1.36 19.42 -21.72
CA MET A 258 -2.16 20.45 -21.03
C MET A 258 -3.49 20.78 -21.73
N ASP A 259 -3.56 20.61 -23.05
CA ASP A 259 -4.76 20.83 -23.85
C ASP A 259 -5.69 19.63 -23.92
N TRP A 260 -5.31 18.48 -23.31
CA TRP A 260 -6.11 17.27 -23.34
C TRP A 260 -7.45 17.44 -22.63
N ASN A 261 -8.47 16.88 -23.25
CA ASN A 261 -9.81 16.75 -22.68
C ASN A 261 -10.49 15.48 -23.20
N LYS A 262 -11.65 15.13 -22.65
CA LYS A 262 -12.35 13.86 -22.96
C LYS A 262 -12.72 13.67 -24.44
N SER A 263 -12.74 14.72 -25.28
CA SER A 263 -12.99 14.59 -26.71
C SER A 263 -11.82 13.98 -27.50
N TYR A 264 -10.60 14.08 -26.93
CA TYR A 264 -9.38 13.50 -27.52
C TYR A 264 -9.13 12.05 -27.08
N ARG A 265 -9.92 11.51 -26.14
CA ARG A 265 -9.72 10.18 -25.60
C ARG A 265 -9.72 9.09 -26.65
N GLY A 266 -8.60 8.40 -26.85
CA GLY A 266 -8.41 7.34 -27.85
C GLY A 266 -8.09 7.86 -29.25
N GLY A 267 -7.92 9.18 -29.42
CA GLY A 267 -7.39 9.79 -30.62
C GLY A 267 -5.87 9.90 -30.59
N ASP A 268 -5.29 10.41 -31.69
CA ASP A 268 -3.86 10.56 -31.91
C ASP A 268 -3.45 12.02 -32.15
N GLU A 269 -4.30 12.99 -31.75
CA GLU A 269 -4.05 14.42 -31.91
C GLU A 269 -3.41 15.03 -30.65
N VAL A 270 -3.98 14.76 -29.48
CA VAL A 270 -3.51 15.24 -28.16
C VAL A 270 -3.41 14.05 -27.22
N TYR A 271 -2.23 13.83 -26.65
CA TYR A 271 -1.97 12.65 -25.80
C TYR A 271 -2.55 12.82 -24.39
N GLY A 272 -3.18 11.77 -23.92
CA GLY A 272 -3.61 11.67 -22.54
C GLY A 272 -3.86 10.22 -22.12
N GLU A 273 -3.59 9.94 -20.87
CA GLU A 273 -3.89 8.67 -20.22
C GLU A 273 -5.10 8.85 -19.32
N SER A 274 -6.20 8.24 -19.71
CA SER A 274 -7.51 8.38 -19.04
C SER A 274 -7.97 7.03 -18.51
N ILE A 275 -8.22 6.96 -17.20
CA ILE A 275 -8.50 5.73 -16.46
C ILE A 275 -9.80 5.89 -15.68
N TYR A 276 -10.80 5.07 -15.98
CA TYR A 276 -12.01 4.92 -15.20
C TYR A 276 -11.98 3.60 -14.44
N THR A 277 -12.13 3.64 -13.13
CA THR A 277 -12.16 2.47 -12.26
C THR A 277 -13.47 2.38 -11.53
N ASN A 278 -14.15 1.23 -11.63
CA ASN A 278 -15.30 0.86 -10.80
C ASN A 278 -14.93 -0.38 -9.99
N ARG A 279 -15.24 -0.36 -8.69
CA ARG A 279 -14.93 -1.47 -7.82
C ARG A 279 -15.99 -1.70 -6.76
N TYR A 280 -16.39 -2.95 -6.59
CA TYR A 280 -17.32 -3.41 -5.56
C TYR A 280 -16.62 -4.47 -4.70
N GLU A 281 -16.77 -4.37 -3.40
CA GLU A 281 -16.20 -5.31 -2.45
C GLU A 281 -17.22 -5.70 -1.40
N LEU A 282 -17.19 -6.97 -1.02
CA LEU A 282 -17.94 -7.53 0.08
C LEU A 282 -17.01 -8.41 0.91
N MET A 283 -17.05 -8.28 2.22
CA MET A 283 -16.25 -9.10 3.13
C MET A 283 -17.00 -9.37 4.42
N GLY A 284 -16.65 -10.46 5.11
CA GLY A 284 -17.25 -10.75 6.39
C GLY A 284 -16.57 -11.86 7.15
N THR A 285 -16.83 -11.89 8.44
CA THR A 285 -16.37 -12.94 9.35
C THR A 285 -17.50 -13.38 10.26
N TYR A 286 -17.73 -14.68 10.32
CA TYR A 286 -18.73 -15.33 11.15
C TYR A 286 -18.09 -16.37 12.05
N GLU A 287 -18.14 -16.15 13.35
CA GLU A 287 -17.76 -17.17 14.34
C GLU A 287 -18.84 -18.22 14.43
N LEU A 288 -18.48 -19.50 14.20
CA LEU A 288 -19.43 -20.61 14.20
C LEU A 288 -20.01 -20.86 15.59
N PRO A 289 -21.26 -21.36 15.71
CA PRO A 289 -21.96 -21.53 16.99
C PRO A 289 -21.52 -22.79 17.76
N PHE A 290 -20.25 -23.19 17.63
CA PHE A 290 -19.66 -24.32 18.35
C PHE A 290 -18.96 -23.88 19.64
N ALA A 291 -18.66 -24.80 20.54
CA ALA A 291 -17.84 -24.52 21.72
C ALA A 291 -16.39 -24.19 21.35
N GLU A 292 -15.88 -24.79 20.30
CA GLU A 292 -14.58 -24.52 19.69
C GLU A 292 -14.57 -23.16 18.99
N LYS A 293 -13.42 -22.49 18.98
CA LYS A 293 -13.21 -21.22 18.29
C LYS A 293 -13.00 -21.50 16.81
N MET A 294 -14.05 -21.38 16.02
CA MET A 294 -14.02 -21.57 14.56
C MET A 294 -14.60 -20.35 13.87
N PHE A 295 -13.92 -19.88 12.83
CA PHE A 295 -14.36 -18.72 12.06
C PHE A 295 -14.47 -19.08 10.59
N PHE A 296 -15.58 -18.65 9.98
CA PHE A 296 -15.71 -18.59 8.53
C PHE A 296 -15.57 -17.14 8.09
N SER A 297 -14.57 -16.89 7.26
CA SER A 297 -14.28 -15.58 6.69
C SER A 297 -14.40 -15.64 5.18
N PHE A 298 -14.92 -14.58 4.56
CA PHE A 298 -15.08 -14.52 3.12
C PHE A 298 -14.87 -13.11 2.60
N SER A 299 -14.45 -13.02 1.34
CA SER A 299 -14.46 -11.78 0.58
C SER A 299 -14.79 -12.02 -0.89
N TYR A 300 -15.33 -11.00 -1.51
CA TYR A 300 -15.54 -10.91 -2.96
C TYR A 300 -15.19 -9.50 -3.41
N ALA A 301 -14.46 -9.40 -4.51
CA ALA A 301 -14.14 -8.15 -5.16
C ALA A 301 -14.42 -8.26 -6.67
N ASP A 302 -15.04 -7.23 -7.24
CA ASP A 302 -15.24 -7.04 -8.67
C ASP A 302 -14.60 -5.71 -9.06
N HIS A 303 -13.63 -5.75 -9.96
CA HIS A 303 -12.89 -4.61 -10.46
C HIS A 303 -13.09 -4.51 -11.98
N ASP A 304 -13.56 -3.36 -12.42
CA ASP A 304 -13.76 -3.01 -13.81
C ASP A 304 -12.92 -1.76 -14.12
N GLN A 305 -11.98 -1.91 -15.05
CA GLN A 305 -11.09 -0.84 -15.49
C GLN A 305 -11.28 -0.55 -16.96
N ASN A 306 -11.51 0.73 -17.27
CA ASN A 306 -11.63 1.24 -18.62
C ASN A 306 -10.56 2.35 -18.79
N SER A 307 -9.44 1.97 -19.36
CA SER A 307 -8.29 2.85 -19.55
C SER A 307 -8.02 3.08 -21.03
N VAL A 308 -7.46 4.25 -21.34
CA VAL A 308 -6.92 4.58 -22.67
C VAL A 308 -5.63 5.34 -22.47
N TYR A 309 -4.55 4.83 -23.05
CA TYR A 309 -3.21 5.40 -23.03
C TYR A 309 -2.90 5.95 -24.43
N GLY A 310 -3.00 7.27 -24.61
CA GLY A 310 -2.98 7.88 -25.94
C GLY A 310 -4.10 7.32 -26.83
N ASN A 311 -3.74 6.52 -27.84
CA ASN A 311 -4.66 5.85 -28.75
C ASN A 311 -4.83 4.34 -28.44
N THR A 312 -4.17 3.82 -27.40
CA THR A 312 -4.20 2.40 -27.02
C THR A 312 -5.23 2.14 -25.91
N PRO A 313 -6.35 1.43 -26.19
CA PRO A 313 -7.33 1.09 -25.18
C PRO A 313 -6.89 -0.11 -24.36
N TYR A 314 -7.13 -0.05 -23.05
CA TYR A 314 -7.00 -1.17 -22.13
C TYR A 314 -8.28 -1.30 -21.29
N MET A 315 -9.04 -2.37 -21.55
CA MET A 315 -10.27 -2.69 -20.87
C MET A 315 -10.05 -3.99 -20.10
N ALA A 316 -10.12 -3.95 -18.78
CA ALA A 316 -9.84 -5.12 -17.97
C ALA A 316 -10.91 -5.34 -16.91
N LYS A 317 -11.23 -6.60 -16.64
CA LYS A 317 -12.14 -7.00 -15.59
C LYS A 317 -11.53 -8.11 -14.75
N GLN A 318 -11.52 -7.92 -13.43
CA GLN A 318 -11.06 -8.93 -12.50
C GLN A 318 -12.09 -9.19 -11.40
N GLN A 319 -12.35 -10.47 -11.12
CA GLN A 319 -13.18 -10.92 -10.02
C GLN A 319 -12.36 -11.83 -9.10
N VAL A 320 -12.37 -11.55 -7.81
CA VAL A 320 -11.68 -12.36 -6.81
C VAL A 320 -12.67 -12.77 -5.73
N GLY A 321 -12.91 -14.07 -5.61
CA GLY A 321 -13.68 -14.67 -4.53
C GLY A 321 -12.75 -15.41 -3.57
N PHE A 322 -12.94 -15.23 -2.27
CA PHE A 322 -12.15 -15.89 -1.23
C PHE A 322 -13.05 -16.39 -0.11
N GLY A 323 -12.79 -17.59 0.36
CA GLY A 323 -13.44 -18.17 1.54
C GLY A 323 -12.42 -18.93 2.39
N GLN A 324 -12.50 -18.79 3.71
CA GLN A 324 -11.59 -19.44 4.64
C GLN A 324 -12.32 -19.90 5.90
N LEU A 325 -12.08 -21.13 6.29
CA LEU A 325 -12.48 -21.70 7.59
C LEU A 325 -11.23 -21.84 8.45
N THR A 326 -11.24 -21.28 9.66
CA THR A 326 -10.16 -21.44 10.64
C THR A 326 -10.67 -22.06 11.92
N TRP A 327 -9.85 -22.89 12.53
CA TRP A 327 -10.09 -23.51 13.83
C TRP A 327 -8.91 -23.23 14.76
N ASP A 328 -9.16 -22.45 15.81
CA ASP A 328 -8.22 -22.10 16.87
C ASP A 328 -8.38 -23.08 18.04
N LYS A 329 -7.33 -23.81 18.36
CA LYS A 329 -7.32 -24.88 19.39
C LYS A 329 -6.13 -24.73 20.31
N LYS A 330 -6.40 -24.49 21.58
CA LYS A 330 -5.37 -24.43 22.63
C LYS A 330 -5.34 -25.74 23.42
N LEU A 331 -4.16 -26.37 23.53
CA LEU A 331 -3.95 -27.61 24.24
C LEU A 331 -2.62 -27.58 25.04
N GLY A 332 -2.69 -27.27 26.32
CA GLY A 332 -1.51 -27.15 27.18
C GLY A 332 -0.54 -26.08 26.72
N LYS A 333 0.65 -26.47 26.25
CA LYS A 333 1.68 -25.59 25.71
C LYS A 333 1.52 -25.26 24.23
N HIS A 334 0.58 -25.91 23.55
CA HIS A 334 0.30 -25.79 22.12
C HIS A 334 -0.86 -24.83 21.89
N ASP A 335 -0.67 -23.90 20.98
CA ASP A 335 -1.68 -22.97 20.52
C ASP A 335 -1.82 -23.10 19.00
N MET A 336 -2.64 -24.07 18.58
CA MET A 336 -2.75 -24.53 17.21
C MET A 336 -3.78 -23.72 16.43
N LEU A 337 -3.51 -23.51 15.15
CA LEU A 337 -4.43 -22.96 14.17
C LEU A 337 -4.48 -23.89 12.95
N PHE A 338 -5.66 -24.35 12.60
CA PHE A 338 -5.92 -25.11 11.38
C PHE A 338 -6.79 -24.27 10.45
N GLY A 339 -6.56 -24.40 9.15
CA GLY A 339 -7.37 -23.69 8.19
C GLY A 339 -7.54 -24.41 6.86
N ALA A 340 -8.67 -24.15 6.24
CA ALA A 340 -8.97 -24.49 4.85
C ALA A 340 -9.39 -23.21 4.12
N ALA A 341 -8.80 -22.93 2.97
CA ALA A 341 -9.07 -21.75 2.19
C ALA A 341 -9.37 -22.12 0.74
N PHE A 342 -10.14 -21.28 0.08
CA PHE A 342 -10.42 -21.38 -1.35
C PHE A 342 -10.37 -19.98 -1.95
N ARG A 343 -9.58 -19.81 -3.02
CA ARG A 343 -9.53 -18.60 -3.81
C ARG A 343 -9.94 -18.90 -5.24
N TYR A 344 -10.81 -18.07 -5.76
CA TYR A 344 -11.22 -18.01 -7.16
C TYR A 344 -10.79 -16.67 -7.72
N THR A 345 -10.10 -16.67 -8.83
CA THR A 345 -9.75 -15.45 -9.57
C THR A 345 -10.17 -15.62 -11.02
N SER A 346 -10.84 -14.62 -11.55
CA SER A 346 -11.18 -14.54 -12.96
C SER A 346 -10.66 -13.22 -13.49
N TYR A 347 -9.93 -13.27 -14.58
CA TYR A 347 -9.33 -12.11 -15.23
C TYR A 347 -9.60 -12.15 -16.74
N ASP A 348 -9.87 -10.97 -17.32
CA ASP A 348 -10.11 -10.79 -18.75
C ASP A 348 -9.68 -9.37 -19.15
N ASP A 349 -8.99 -9.23 -20.29
CA ASP A 349 -8.62 -7.94 -20.85
C ASP A 349 -8.65 -8.00 -22.41
N ASN A 350 -8.48 -6.85 -23.05
CA ASN A 350 -8.50 -6.72 -24.50
C ASN A 350 -7.10 -6.72 -25.15
N THR A 351 -6.04 -7.08 -24.42
CA THR A 351 -4.69 -7.14 -25.00
C THR A 351 -4.49 -8.39 -25.86
N PRO A 352 -3.59 -8.35 -26.86
CA PRO A 352 -3.27 -9.52 -27.68
C PRO A 352 -2.68 -10.70 -26.87
N ALA A 353 -2.16 -10.45 -25.69
CA ALA A 353 -1.58 -11.48 -24.85
C ALA A 353 -2.61 -12.27 -24.04
N THR A 354 -3.82 -11.73 -23.87
CA THR A 354 -4.94 -12.38 -23.20
C THR A 354 -5.89 -12.96 -24.25
N ASN A 355 -5.55 -14.16 -24.76
CA ASN A 355 -6.35 -14.81 -25.80
C ASN A 355 -7.71 -15.30 -25.31
N GLU A 356 -7.81 -15.68 -24.04
CA GLU A 356 -9.01 -16.18 -23.39
C GLU A 356 -9.05 -15.70 -21.94
N LYS A 357 -10.25 -15.61 -21.39
CA LYS A 357 -10.48 -15.30 -19.98
C LYS A 357 -9.73 -16.29 -19.08
N ASP A 358 -8.81 -15.78 -18.27
CA ASP A 358 -8.08 -16.59 -17.29
C ASP A 358 -8.93 -16.87 -16.06
N VAL A 359 -9.04 -18.14 -15.68
CA VAL A 359 -9.75 -18.59 -14.48
C VAL A 359 -8.83 -19.45 -13.64
N THR A 360 -8.45 -18.93 -12.49
CA THR A 360 -7.61 -19.62 -11.52
C THR A 360 -8.40 -20.01 -10.28
N THR A 361 -8.26 -21.26 -9.87
CA THR A 361 -8.81 -21.78 -8.61
C THR A 361 -7.69 -22.31 -7.74
N MET A 362 -7.71 -21.99 -6.46
CA MET A 362 -6.65 -22.36 -5.53
C MET A 362 -7.24 -22.78 -4.17
N PRO A 363 -7.70 -24.05 -4.02
CA PRO A 363 -7.93 -24.64 -2.70
C PRO A 363 -6.61 -24.80 -1.94
N GLY A 364 -6.65 -24.54 -0.63
CA GLY A 364 -5.48 -24.65 0.23
C GLY A 364 -5.83 -25.12 1.64
N PHE A 365 -4.90 -25.80 2.28
CA PHE A 365 -4.99 -26.21 3.68
C PHE A 365 -3.73 -25.75 4.42
N PHE A 366 -3.89 -25.26 5.62
CA PHE A 366 -2.76 -24.87 6.45
C PHE A 366 -2.93 -25.29 7.90
N ALA A 367 -1.81 -25.51 8.54
CA ALA A 367 -1.73 -25.77 9.97
C ALA A 367 -0.55 -25.02 10.57
N GLN A 368 -0.73 -24.52 11.78
CA GLN A 368 0.31 -23.84 12.56
C GLN A 368 0.18 -24.26 14.01
N ASP A 369 1.32 -24.45 14.69
CA ASP A 369 1.39 -24.69 16.11
C ASP A 369 2.40 -23.74 16.77
N GLU A 370 1.92 -22.93 17.71
CA GLU A 370 2.73 -22.07 18.56
C GLU A 370 3.00 -22.80 19.88
N ILE A 371 4.23 -23.25 20.08
CA ILE A 371 4.64 -24.06 21.22
C ILE A 371 5.37 -23.18 22.25
N SER A 372 4.74 -22.96 23.40
CA SER A 372 5.38 -22.27 24.52
C SER A 372 6.29 -23.26 25.27
N LEU A 373 7.60 -23.24 25.00
CA LEU A 373 8.57 -24.12 25.69
C LEU A 373 8.69 -23.75 27.17
N ASN A 374 8.74 -22.45 27.44
CA ASN A 374 8.67 -21.84 28.78
C ASN A 374 8.29 -20.35 28.65
N THR A 375 8.35 -19.58 29.72
CA THR A 375 7.98 -18.16 29.76
C THR A 375 8.84 -17.26 28.85
N LYS A 376 10.04 -17.72 28.46
CA LYS A 376 10.99 -16.95 27.65
C LYS A 376 11.10 -17.45 26.22
N HIS A 377 10.84 -18.70 25.96
CA HIS A 377 11.10 -19.36 24.68
C HIS A 377 9.82 -19.91 24.07
N SER A 378 9.55 -19.56 22.83
CA SER A 378 8.44 -20.10 22.04
C SER A 378 8.92 -20.42 20.64
N ILE A 379 8.32 -21.44 20.03
CA ILE A 379 8.55 -21.88 18.65
C ILE A 379 7.22 -21.90 17.92
N LEU A 380 7.21 -21.50 16.68
CA LEU A 380 6.09 -21.68 15.75
C LEU A 380 6.54 -22.59 14.62
N LEU A 381 5.74 -23.60 14.37
CA LEU A 381 5.85 -24.48 13.20
C LEU A 381 4.59 -24.32 12.37
N GLY A 382 4.73 -24.04 11.09
CA GLY A 382 3.61 -23.86 10.19
C GLY A 382 3.88 -24.47 8.83
N ALA A 383 2.83 -24.90 8.16
CA ALA A 383 2.88 -25.36 6.79
C ALA A 383 1.54 -25.12 6.10
N ARG A 384 1.62 -24.86 4.80
CA ARG A 384 0.48 -24.72 3.92
C ARG A 384 0.70 -25.53 2.65
N TYR A 385 -0.37 -26.10 2.15
CA TYR A 385 -0.46 -26.77 0.86
C TYR A 385 -1.58 -26.10 0.06
N ASP A 386 -1.24 -25.64 -1.13
CA ASP A 386 -2.16 -25.10 -2.12
C ASP A 386 -2.11 -25.95 -3.38
N TYR A 387 -3.24 -26.06 -4.07
CA TYR A 387 -3.31 -26.62 -5.39
C TYR A 387 -3.85 -25.57 -6.37
N ASN A 388 -3.01 -25.15 -7.30
CA ASN A 388 -3.38 -24.22 -8.36
C ASN A 388 -3.73 -25.03 -9.61
N ASN A 389 -4.88 -24.76 -10.24
CA ASN A 389 -5.33 -25.51 -11.42
C ASN A 389 -4.37 -25.43 -12.61
N ASN A 390 -3.60 -24.35 -12.74
CA ASN A 390 -2.65 -24.14 -13.85
C ASN A 390 -1.25 -24.66 -13.50
N HIS A 391 -0.83 -24.58 -12.23
CA HIS A 391 0.55 -24.84 -11.80
C HIS A 391 0.70 -26.02 -10.82
N GLY A 392 -0.39 -26.71 -10.47
CA GLY A 392 -0.37 -27.89 -9.60
C GLY A 392 -0.08 -27.59 -8.13
N SER A 393 0.67 -28.48 -7.49
CA SER A 393 0.89 -28.51 -6.04
C SER A 393 1.98 -27.53 -5.58
N ILE A 394 1.67 -26.72 -4.56
CA ILE A 394 2.60 -25.77 -3.96
C ILE A 394 2.61 -26.00 -2.44
N PHE A 395 3.80 -26.14 -1.86
CA PHE A 395 3.98 -26.36 -0.43
C PHE A 395 4.86 -25.27 0.18
N THR A 396 4.37 -24.63 1.26
CA THR A 396 5.03 -23.49 1.93
C THR A 396 5.19 -23.73 3.41
N PRO A 397 6.34 -24.27 3.88
CA PRO A 397 6.68 -24.39 5.29
C PRO A 397 7.16 -23.08 5.89
N ARG A 398 7.00 -22.94 7.21
CA ARG A 398 7.50 -21.83 8.02
C ARG A 398 7.92 -22.31 9.41
N VAL A 399 8.99 -21.70 9.93
CA VAL A 399 9.40 -21.85 11.32
C VAL A 399 9.70 -20.45 11.90
N ALA A 400 9.30 -20.23 13.14
CA ALA A 400 9.69 -19.04 13.88
C ALA A 400 10.11 -19.40 15.30
N TYR A 401 11.06 -18.64 15.84
CA TYR A 401 11.51 -18.77 17.22
C TYR A 401 11.53 -17.39 17.87
N ARG A 402 10.99 -17.30 19.08
CA ARG A 402 11.01 -16.09 19.91
C ARG A 402 11.74 -16.35 21.21
N TYR A 403 12.65 -15.45 21.52
CA TYR A 403 13.28 -15.35 22.83
C TYR A 403 12.90 -14.03 23.49
N LYS A 404 12.27 -14.06 24.66
CA LYS A 404 11.91 -12.91 25.49
C LYS A 404 12.75 -12.96 26.76
N ALA A 405 13.84 -12.16 26.81
CA ALA A 405 14.81 -12.21 27.90
C ALA A 405 14.24 -11.62 29.19
N ASN A 406 13.74 -10.39 29.10
CA ASN A 406 13.14 -9.64 30.19
C ASN A 406 11.98 -8.80 29.64
N THR A 407 11.32 -8.05 30.51
CA THR A 407 10.30 -7.10 30.04
C THR A 407 10.92 -6.15 29.02
N GLY A 408 10.38 -6.13 27.82
CA GLY A 408 10.79 -5.24 26.74
C GLY A 408 11.94 -5.72 25.84
N ASP A 409 12.54 -6.91 26.11
CA ASP A 409 13.60 -7.49 25.25
C ASP A 409 13.02 -8.68 24.47
N VAL A 410 12.88 -8.59 23.16
CA VAL A 410 12.35 -9.68 22.32
C VAL A 410 13.23 -9.88 21.10
N LEU A 411 13.79 -11.07 20.96
CA LEU A 411 14.51 -11.52 19.76
C LEU A 411 13.63 -12.54 19.02
N ARG A 412 13.51 -12.38 17.69
CA ARG A 412 12.74 -13.29 16.84
C ARG A 412 13.56 -13.70 15.64
N LEU A 413 13.55 -14.99 15.34
CA LEU A 413 14.09 -15.57 14.12
C LEU A 413 12.95 -16.22 13.35
N ASN A 414 12.75 -15.84 12.11
CA ASN A 414 11.74 -16.39 11.22
C ASN A 414 12.39 -16.93 9.97
N ALA A 415 11.98 -18.10 9.51
CA ALA A 415 12.37 -18.66 8.24
C ALA A 415 11.17 -19.31 7.57
N GLY A 416 11.07 -19.18 6.26
CA GLY A 416 9.95 -19.75 5.50
C GLY A 416 10.14 -19.63 4.01
N THR A 417 9.20 -20.18 3.28
CA THR A 417 9.13 -20.06 1.83
C THR A 417 7.96 -19.17 1.43
N GLY A 418 8.10 -18.50 0.30
CA GLY A 418 7.06 -17.73 -0.36
C GLY A 418 6.85 -18.20 -1.78
N PHE A 419 5.68 -17.92 -2.33
CA PHE A 419 5.39 -18.13 -3.74
C PHE A 419 4.44 -17.07 -4.26
N ARG A 420 4.49 -16.85 -5.58
CA ARG A 420 3.55 -16.00 -6.30
C ARG A 420 3.17 -16.67 -7.63
N VAL A 421 1.90 -16.65 -7.95
CA VAL A 421 1.39 -16.96 -9.27
C VAL A 421 1.22 -15.65 -10.02
N VAL A 422 1.99 -15.48 -11.09
CA VAL A 422 2.10 -14.21 -11.81
C VAL A 422 0.91 -14.03 -12.76
N ASN A 423 0.39 -12.81 -12.82
CA ASN A 423 -0.49 -12.32 -13.88
C ASN A 423 0.04 -10.96 -14.33
N LEU A 424 0.79 -10.93 -15.44
CA LEU A 424 1.59 -9.79 -15.88
C LEU A 424 0.78 -8.50 -16.10
N PHE A 425 -0.37 -8.61 -16.77
CA PHE A 425 -1.11 -7.42 -17.18
C PHE A 425 -1.87 -6.73 -16.05
N THR A 426 -1.98 -7.38 -14.89
CA THR A 426 -2.55 -6.75 -13.70
C THR A 426 -1.51 -5.95 -12.91
N GLU A 427 -0.22 -6.17 -13.16
CA GLU A 427 0.86 -5.79 -12.26
C GLU A 427 1.79 -4.72 -12.87
N ASP A 428 1.98 -4.70 -14.18
CA ASP A 428 2.88 -3.76 -14.84
C ASP A 428 2.15 -2.77 -15.76
N HIS A 429 1.94 -1.57 -15.27
CA HIS A 429 1.31 -0.49 -16.03
C HIS A 429 2.21 0.14 -17.09
N ALA A 430 3.53 0.08 -16.92
CA ALA A 430 4.46 0.54 -17.96
C ALA A 430 4.31 -0.28 -19.24
N ALA A 431 3.99 -1.57 -19.11
CA ALA A 431 3.65 -2.45 -20.22
C ALA A 431 2.37 -2.01 -20.96
N LEU A 432 1.47 -1.29 -20.28
CA LEU A 432 0.19 -0.86 -20.84
C LEU A 432 0.24 0.51 -21.51
N SER A 433 1.28 1.31 -21.26
CA SER A 433 1.42 2.64 -21.86
C SER A 433 1.62 2.62 -23.39
N GLY A 434 1.84 1.42 -23.96
CA GLY A 434 2.03 1.24 -25.40
C GLY A 434 3.38 1.79 -25.94
N SER A 435 4.24 2.31 -25.06
CA SER A 435 5.55 2.83 -25.44
C SER A 435 6.56 1.71 -25.77
N ARG A 436 6.32 0.50 -25.29
CA ARG A 436 7.16 -0.66 -25.52
C ARG A 436 6.30 -1.91 -25.77
N ASP A 437 6.77 -2.78 -26.65
CA ASP A 437 6.09 -4.07 -26.90
C ASP A 437 6.32 -5.03 -25.73
N VAL A 438 5.25 -5.64 -25.23
CA VAL A 438 5.36 -6.66 -24.19
C VAL A 438 5.56 -8.04 -24.81
N ILE A 439 6.66 -8.68 -24.47
CA ILE A 439 7.05 -10.00 -24.96
C ILE A 439 7.11 -10.99 -23.80
N VAL A 440 6.42 -12.12 -23.92
CA VAL A 440 6.50 -13.25 -23.00
C VAL A 440 7.18 -14.40 -23.74
N LEU A 441 8.37 -14.80 -23.31
CA LEU A 441 9.19 -15.76 -24.07
C LEU A 441 8.76 -17.21 -23.88
N GLU A 442 8.28 -17.56 -22.68
CA GLU A 442 7.84 -18.93 -22.36
C GLU A 442 6.68 -18.92 -21.33
N ASP A 443 6.11 -20.09 -21.07
CA ASP A 443 5.10 -20.24 -20.01
C ASP A 443 5.68 -19.88 -18.64
N LEU A 444 5.12 -18.85 -18.02
CA LEU A 444 5.60 -18.35 -16.73
C LEU A 444 5.23 -19.32 -15.61
N LYS A 445 6.23 -19.74 -14.85
CA LYS A 445 6.08 -20.63 -13.70
C LYS A 445 5.88 -19.82 -12.42
N PRO A 446 5.26 -20.40 -11.36
CA PRO A 446 5.19 -19.73 -10.09
C PRO A 446 6.56 -19.35 -9.57
N GLU A 447 6.69 -18.10 -9.11
CA GLU A 447 7.89 -17.68 -8.42
C GLU A 447 7.99 -18.36 -7.06
N LYS A 448 9.21 -18.63 -6.64
CA LYS A 448 9.51 -19.31 -5.38
C LYS A 448 10.66 -18.66 -4.66
N SER A 449 10.48 -18.42 -3.36
CA SER A 449 11.50 -17.79 -2.53
C SER A 449 11.73 -18.55 -1.22
N TYR A 450 12.93 -18.39 -0.69
CA TYR A 450 13.35 -18.76 0.66
C TYR A 450 13.70 -17.48 1.41
N ASN A 451 13.17 -17.33 2.61
CA ASN A 451 13.37 -16.12 3.39
C ASN A 451 13.82 -16.46 4.81
N VAL A 452 14.76 -15.66 5.33
CA VAL A 452 15.18 -15.65 6.73
C VAL A 452 15.15 -14.20 7.22
N ASN A 453 14.53 -13.99 8.37
CA ASN A 453 14.44 -12.68 9.03
C ASN A 453 14.80 -12.81 10.51
N LEU A 454 15.70 -11.97 11.00
CA LEU A 454 16.04 -11.81 12.41
C LEU A 454 15.60 -10.43 12.87
N SER A 455 14.81 -10.33 13.93
CA SER A 455 14.38 -9.06 14.49
C SER A 455 14.65 -8.96 15.99
N TYR A 456 14.94 -7.76 16.44
CA TYR A 456 15.17 -7.43 17.84
C TYR A 456 14.30 -6.23 18.21
N LEU A 457 13.58 -6.33 19.32
CA LEU A 457 12.75 -5.27 19.88
C LEU A 457 13.15 -5.04 21.32
N LYS A 458 13.45 -3.80 21.69
CA LYS A 458 13.76 -3.40 23.05
C LYS A 458 13.12 -2.07 23.41
N GLN A 459 12.62 -2.00 24.63
CA GLN A 459 12.07 -0.78 25.20
C GLN A 459 12.75 -0.46 26.54
N TRP A 460 13.13 0.80 26.71
CA TRP A 460 13.69 1.33 27.94
C TRP A 460 12.77 2.41 28.50
N TYR A 461 12.56 2.35 29.81
CA TYR A 461 11.86 3.39 30.55
C TYR A 461 12.86 4.12 31.44
N PHE A 462 12.89 5.44 31.39
CA PHE A 462 13.75 6.28 32.23
C PHE A 462 13.00 7.56 32.66
N GLY A 463 12.46 7.50 33.88
CA GLY A 463 11.53 8.52 34.38
C GLY A 463 10.25 8.55 33.56
N SER A 464 9.86 9.71 33.05
CA SER A 464 8.72 9.91 32.17
C SER A 464 9.05 9.73 30.67
N ASN A 465 10.23 9.19 30.35
CA ASN A 465 10.68 9.04 28.98
C ASN A 465 10.64 7.56 28.58
N VAL A 466 10.39 7.31 27.29
CA VAL A 466 10.41 5.97 26.71
C VAL A 466 11.30 6.00 25.47
N LEU A 467 12.21 5.03 25.37
CA LEU A 467 13.00 4.76 24.17
C LEU A 467 12.68 3.35 23.70
N GLN A 468 12.25 3.20 22.45
CA GLN A 468 12.07 1.92 21.80
C GLN A 468 13.02 1.79 20.62
N LEU A 469 13.66 0.65 20.50
CA LEU A 469 14.46 0.25 19.34
C LEU A 469 13.86 -1.01 18.76
N GLU A 470 13.56 -0.97 17.46
CA GLU A 470 13.23 -2.14 16.67
C GLU A 470 14.22 -2.25 15.51
N ALA A 471 14.94 -3.37 15.42
CA ALA A 471 15.90 -3.61 14.36
C ALA A 471 15.61 -4.96 13.70
N SER A 472 15.80 -5.06 12.39
CA SER A 472 15.64 -6.29 11.64
C SER A 472 16.70 -6.43 10.56
N THR A 473 17.04 -7.68 10.24
CA THR A 473 17.83 -8.01 9.05
C THR A 473 17.16 -9.17 8.33
N TRP A 474 17.23 -9.18 7.01
CA TRP A 474 16.59 -10.19 6.18
C TRP A 474 17.50 -10.64 5.04
N TYR A 475 17.22 -11.84 4.58
CA TYR A 475 17.76 -12.42 3.36
C TYR A 475 16.65 -13.21 2.67
N THR A 476 16.28 -12.80 1.46
CA THR A 476 15.33 -13.49 0.59
C THR A 476 16.05 -13.94 -0.67
N TYR A 477 15.93 -15.20 -1.03
CA TYR A 477 16.51 -15.83 -2.21
C TYR A 477 15.39 -16.39 -3.07
N PHE A 478 15.34 -15.96 -4.33
CA PHE A 478 14.39 -16.45 -5.32
C PHE A 478 15.06 -17.44 -6.24
N THR A 479 14.46 -18.61 -6.39
CA THR A 479 14.87 -19.63 -7.38
C THR A 479 14.19 -19.42 -8.73
N ASN A 480 13.12 -18.67 -8.77
CA ASN A 480 12.45 -18.16 -9.95
C ASN A 480 11.81 -16.81 -9.57
N ALA A 481 12.01 -15.82 -10.40
CA ALA A 481 11.38 -14.51 -10.30
C ALA A 481 11.02 -14.05 -11.72
N ILE A 482 9.88 -13.39 -11.88
CA ILE A 482 9.44 -12.84 -13.14
C ILE A 482 9.55 -11.32 -13.02
N LEU A 483 10.58 -10.78 -13.63
CA LEU A 483 10.91 -9.36 -13.57
C LEU A 483 10.95 -8.79 -15.00
N PRO A 484 10.55 -7.53 -15.20
CA PRO A 484 10.62 -6.89 -16.50
C PRO A 484 12.09 -6.66 -16.91
N ASP A 485 12.48 -7.19 -18.05
CA ASP A 485 13.76 -6.90 -18.69
C ASP A 485 13.60 -5.73 -19.66
N TYR A 486 14.18 -4.59 -19.30
CA TYR A 486 14.25 -3.35 -20.09
C TYR A 486 15.60 -3.20 -20.81
N ASP A 487 16.56 -4.07 -20.55
CA ASP A 487 17.95 -3.92 -20.98
C ASP A 487 18.25 -4.66 -22.30
N THR A 488 17.63 -5.83 -22.51
CA THR A 488 17.88 -6.67 -23.70
C THR A 488 17.41 -6.00 -24.97
N ASN A 489 16.25 -5.35 -24.95
CA ASN A 489 15.74 -4.55 -26.07
C ASN A 489 15.03 -3.30 -25.56
N PRO A 490 15.52 -2.10 -25.86
CA PRO A 490 14.95 -0.86 -25.34
C PRO A 490 13.52 -0.56 -25.84
N ASN A 491 13.06 -1.22 -26.90
CA ASN A 491 11.69 -1.07 -27.42
C ASN A 491 10.72 -2.14 -26.89
N GLN A 492 11.20 -3.01 -26.00
CA GLN A 492 10.43 -4.14 -25.47
C GLN A 492 10.52 -4.19 -23.95
N ILE A 493 9.51 -4.77 -23.35
CA ILE A 493 9.54 -5.28 -21.99
C ILE A 493 9.43 -6.79 -22.09
N ILE A 494 10.53 -7.48 -21.76
CA ILE A 494 10.60 -8.93 -21.91
C ILE A 494 10.36 -9.59 -20.55
N TYR A 495 9.45 -10.55 -20.53
CA TYR A 495 9.16 -11.36 -19.34
C TYR A 495 9.51 -12.81 -19.61
N ASP A 496 10.28 -13.40 -18.72
CA ASP A 496 10.73 -14.78 -18.79
C ASP A 496 10.88 -15.37 -17.37
N ASN A 497 10.99 -16.70 -17.27
CA ASN A 497 11.43 -17.35 -16.05
C ASN A 497 12.92 -17.09 -15.84
N LEU A 498 13.29 -16.59 -14.67
CA LEU A 498 14.67 -16.22 -14.36
C LEU A 498 15.63 -17.41 -14.52
N ASN A 499 16.59 -17.29 -15.44
CA ASN A 499 17.68 -18.27 -15.64
C ASN A 499 18.87 -17.96 -14.71
N GLY A 500 18.61 -18.00 -13.41
CA GLY A 500 19.57 -17.60 -12.40
C GLY A 500 18.93 -17.52 -11.03
N HIS A 501 19.17 -16.44 -10.33
CA HIS A 501 18.54 -16.19 -9.04
C HIS A 501 18.38 -14.68 -8.76
N ALA A 502 17.38 -14.34 -7.95
CA ALA A 502 17.25 -13.00 -7.42
C ALA A 502 17.41 -12.99 -5.89
N THR A 503 17.94 -11.89 -5.35
CA THR A 503 18.14 -11.74 -3.91
C THR A 503 17.67 -10.37 -3.43
N SER A 504 16.99 -10.35 -2.28
CA SER A 504 16.79 -9.14 -1.47
C SER A 504 17.40 -9.35 -0.09
N LYS A 505 18.27 -8.46 0.33
CA LYS A 505 18.91 -8.51 1.66
C LYS A 505 19.12 -7.13 2.21
N GLY A 506 19.04 -7.00 3.54
CA GLY A 506 19.24 -5.70 4.16
C GLY A 506 19.13 -5.71 5.67
N ILE A 507 19.25 -4.50 6.20
CA ILE A 507 19.06 -4.18 7.61
C ILE A 507 18.17 -2.95 7.72
N SER A 508 17.24 -2.97 8.67
CA SER A 508 16.33 -1.87 8.99
C SER A 508 16.30 -1.64 10.49
N ALA A 509 16.21 -0.38 10.90
CA ALA A 509 16.04 -0.01 12.30
C ALA A 509 15.05 1.14 12.44
N ASN A 510 14.20 1.08 13.48
CA ASN A 510 13.33 2.15 13.95
C ASN A 510 13.69 2.53 15.37
N VAL A 511 13.74 3.80 15.66
CA VAL A 511 13.96 4.37 16.99
C VAL A 511 12.82 5.32 17.32
N ASP A 512 12.07 4.99 18.38
CA ASP A 512 11.00 5.82 18.90
C ASP A 512 11.42 6.37 20.26
N LEU A 513 11.55 7.69 20.38
CA LEU A 513 11.91 8.38 21.61
C LEU A 513 10.77 9.32 22.00
N ILE A 514 10.15 9.04 23.14
CA ILE A 514 9.09 9.85 23.73
C ILE A 514 9.63 10.49 25.00
N LEU A 515 9.66 11.81 25.02
CA LEU A 515 10.11 12.59 26.17
C LEU A 515 8.93 13.16 26.95
N GLY A 516 9.03 13.16 28.27
CA GLY A 516 7.98 13.67 29.17
C GLY A 516 7.66 15.16 29.02
N ASN A 517 8.49 15.91 28.28
CA ASN A 517 8.26 17.32 27.95
C ASN A 517 7.39 17.53 26.68
N GLY A 518 6.81 16.46 26.10
CA GLY A 518 5.97 16.52 24.92
C GLY A 518 6.70 16.40 23.59
N LEU A 519 8.01 16.18 23.58
CA LEU A 519 8.80 15.97 22.36
C LEU A 519 8.83 14.48 22.03
N LYS A 520 8.53 14.12 20.77
CA LYS A 520 8.54 12.76 20.26
C LYS A 520 9.39 12.69 18.98
N PHE A 521 10.23 11.66 18.88
CA PHE A 521 10.99 11.32 17.67
C PHE A 521 10.65 9.91 17.26
N ILE A 522 10.27 9.73 16.02
CA ILE A 522 10.15 8.44 15.33
C ILE A 522 11.09 8.52 14.14
N VAL A 523 12.16 7.74 14.14
CA VAL A 523 13.19 7.78 13.09
C VAL A 523 13.46 6.36 12.63
N GLY A 524 13.39 6.14 11.33
CA GLY A 524 13.67 4.86 10.71
C GLY A 524 14.75 4.97 9.64
N GLY A 525 15.52 3.90 9.46
CA GLY A 525 16.50 3.78 8.38
C GLY A 525 16.61 2.36 7.87
N THR A 526 16.78 2.21 6.56
CA THR A 526 16.93 0.92 5.88
C THR A 526 18.10 0.98 4.91
N LEU A 527 18.93 -0.08 4.93
CA LEU A 527 20.00 -0.32 3.95
C LEU A 527 19.70 -1.66 3.27
N MET A 528 19.74 -1.71 1.95
CA MET A 528 19.39 -2.93 1.21
C MET A 528 20.13 -3.08 -0.11
N ASP A 529 20.24 -4.35 -0.56
CA ASP A 529 20.73 -4.74 -1.88
C ASP A 529 19.71 -5.72 -2.48
N VAL A 530 19.07 -5.31 -3.56
CA VAL A 530 18.12 -6.13 -4.33
C VAL A 530 18.67 -6.27 -5.74
N SER A 531 18.86 -7.50 -6.17
CA SER A 531 19.56 -7.80 -7.43
C SER A 531 19.19 -9.15 -8.00
N THR A 532 19.28 -9.26 -9.31
CA THR A 532 19.26 -10.51 -10.08
C THR A 532 20.66 -10.89 -10.46
N GLU A 533 20.91 -12.19 -10.66
CA GLU A 533 22.15 -12.73 -11.22
C GLU A 533 21.81 -13.81 -12.24
N GLU A 534 22.12 -13.55 -13.50
CA GLU A 534 21.95 -14.46 -14.62
C GLU A 534 23.27 -14.62 -15.37
N GLU A 535 23.64 -15.85 -15.71
CA GLU A 535 24.89 -16.17 -16.41
C GLU A 535 26.16 -15.55 -15.77
N GLY A 536 26.13 -15.32 -14.46
CA GLY A 536 27.21 -14.67 -13.69
C GLY A 536 27.25 -13.15 -13.80
N VAL A 537 26.27 -12.53 -14.45
CA VAL A 537 26.10 -11.07 -14.50
C VAL A 537 25.11 -10.65 -13.42
N LYS A 538 25.58 -9.83 -12.49
CA LYS A 538 24.75 -9.29 -11.42
C LYS A 538 24.19 -7.91 -11.82
N GLN A 539 22.86 -7.77 -11.81
CA GLN A 539 22.16 -6.52 -12.07
C GLN A 539 21.34 -6.09 -10.84
N ARG A 540 21.29 -4.78 -10.61
CA ARG A 540 20.40 -4.23 -9.58
C ARG A 540 18.98 -4.11 -10.12
N GLN A 541 18.01 -4.41 -9.24
CA GLN A 541 16.61 -4.20 -9.54
C GLN A 541 16.34 -2.71 -9.84
N MET A 542 15.55 -2.47 -10.89
CA MET A 542 15.07 -1.13 -11.26
C MET A 542 14.27 -0.50 -10.12
N LEU A 543 14.22 0.81 -10.08
CA LEU A 543 13.39 1.62 -9.18
C LEU A 543 13.55 1.22 -7.69
N THR A 544 14.70 0.66 -7.30
CA THR A 544 14.97 0.23 -5.93
C THR A 544 16.19 0.94 -5.35
N GLU A 545 16.00 1.64 -4.23
CA GLU A 545 17.04 2.41 -3.55
C GLU A 545 18.00 1.51 -2.74
N ARG A 546 19.24 1.96 -2.53
CA ARG A 546 20.20 1.30 -1.63
C ARG A 546 19.96 1.60 -0.17
N PHE A 547 19.46 2.78 0.11
CA PHE A 547 19.14 3.22 1.45
C PHE A 547 17.92 4.12 1.43
N SER A 548 17.16 4.06 2.50
CA SER A 548 16.07 4.99 2.77
C SER A 548 16.05 5.38 4.24
N GLY A 549 15.47 6.52 4.53
CA GLY A 549 15.22 7.01 5.86
C GLY A 549 13.87 7.68 5.98
N THR A 550 13.25 7.59 7.15
CA THR A 550 11.99 8.26 7.46
C THR A 550 12.08 8.90 8.84
N TRP A 551 11.37 9.99 9.06
CA TRP A 551 11.26 10.60 10.37
C TRP A 551 9.90 11.28 10.58
N ALA A 552 9.48 11.30 11.84
CA ALA A 552 8.41 12.12 12.35
C ALA A 552 8.82 12.71 13.71
N VAL A 553 9.04 14.01 13.75
CA VAL A 553 9.37 14.74 14.97
C VAL A 553 8.16 15.57 15.35
N SER A 554 7.64 15.37 16.55
CA SER A 554 6.44 16.04 17.05
C SER A 554 6.74 16.76 18.36
N TYR A 555 6.19 17.96 18.52
CA TYR A 555 6.26 18.72 19.74
C TYR A 555 4.90 19.31 20.10
N THR A 556 4.44 19.02 21.30
CA THR A 556 3.17 19.57 21.83
C THR A 556 3.50 20.74 22.76
N ILE A 557 2.87 21.88 22.50
CA ILE A 557 2.92 23.09 23.35
C ILE A 557 1.59 23.21 24.11
N PRO A 558 1.49 22.66 25.33
CA PRO A 558 0.19 22.57 26.04
C PRO A 558 -0.40 23.95 26.37
N SER A 559 0.41 24.95 26.64
CA SER A 559 -0.02 26.30 27.04
C SER A 559 -0.88 27.02 25.99
N ILE A 560 -0.72 26.65 24.71
CA ILE A 560 -1.47 27.22 23.59
C ILE A 560 -2.23 26.17 22.78
N ASN A 561 -2.29 24.92 23.26
CA ASN A 561 -2.95 23.78 22.58
C ASN A 561 -2.48 23.57 21.12
N LEU A 562 -1.17 23.67 20.89
CA LEU A 562 -0.58 23.59 19.57
C LEU A 562 0.36 22.36 19.47
N ASP A 563 0.14 21.54 18.46
CA ASP A 563 1.11 20.52 18.04
C ASP A 563 1.87 21.00 16.80
N ILE A 564 3.15 20.69 16.77
CA ILE A 564 4.05 20.91 15.62
C ILE A 564 4.57 19.54 15.20
N ASP A 565 4.33 19.16 13.96
CA ASP A 565 4.82 17.92 13.38
C ASP A 565 5.74 18.21 12.20
N TYR A 566 6.96 17.68 12.24
CA TYR A 566 7.92 17.71 11.14
C TYR A 566 8.17 16.28 10.67
N THR A 567 7.77 15.97 9.44
CA THR A 567 7.89 14.64 8.86
C THR A 567 8.71 14.68 7.58
N GLY A 568 9.31 13.56 7.25
CA GLY A 568 10.03 13.45 5.99
C GLY A 568 10.54 12.06 5.70
N ASN A 569 11.06 11.94 4.48
CA ASN A 569 11.76 10.77 3.99
C ASN A 569 13.03 11.17 3.23
N LEU A 570 13.92 10.22 3.08
CA LEU A 570 15.14 10.30 2.29
C LEU A 570 15.31 9.02 1.51
N TYR A 571 15.58 9.13 0.20
CA TYR A 571 15.81 7.98 -0.66
C TYR A 571 17.16 8.11 -1.38
N GLY A 572 17.91 7.02 -1.39
CA GLY A 572 19.16 6.89 -2.13
C GLY A 572 18.94 6.68 -3.62
N PRO A 573 20.03 6.61 -4.40
CA PRO A 573 19.95 6.43 -5.84
C PRO A 573 19.31 5.10 -6.23
N MET A 574 18.45 5.13 -7.26
CA MET A 574 17.76 4.02 -7.87
C MET A 574 18.19 3.88 -9.31
N ARG A 575 18.30 2.65 -9.80
CA ARG A 575 18.48 2.38 -11.22
C ARG A 575 17.20 2.69 -11.98
N LEU A 576 17.31 3.35 -13.12
CA LEU A 576 16.19 3.85 -13.93
C LEU A 576 16.22 3.22 -15.33
N PRO A 577 15.06 2.95 -15.97
CA PRO A 577 14.99 2.39 -17.29
C PRO A 577 15.41 3.45 -18.33
N LEU A 578 16.44 3.15 -19.13
CA LEU A 578 16.84 3.97 -20.27
C LEU A 578 16.20 3.42 -21.56
N VAL A 579 15.86 4.29 -22.51
CA VAL A 579 15.23 3.86 -23.77
C VAL A 579 16.25 3.45 -24.85
N SER A 580 17.53 3.75 -24.67
CA SER A 580 18.61 3.32 -25.54
C SER A 580 19.98 3.56 -24.88
N GLU A 581 21.06 3.01 -25.49
CA GLU A 581 22.44 3.33 -25.11
C GLU A 581 22.84 4.78 -25.37
N TRP A 582 22.06 5.49 -26.17
CA TRP A 582 22.25 6.92 -26.53
C TRP A 582 21.43 7.85 -25.65
N ASP A 583 20.62 7.31 -24.74
CA ASP A 583 19.78 8.10 -23.84
C ASP A 583 20.65 9.01 -22.96
N PRO A 584 20.52 10.34 -23.05
CA PRO A 584 21.36 11.26 -22.29
C PRO A 584 20.95 11.37 -20.82
N ARG A 585 19.85 10.74 -20.39
CA ARG A 585 19.39 10.74 -19.01
C ARG A 585 20.30 9.90 -18.12
N PRO A 586 20.48 10.20 -16.84
CA PRO A 586 21.29 9.40 -15.94
C PRO A 586 20.66 8.04 -15.68
N GLU A 587 21.47 6.95 -15.67
CA GLU A 587 21.05 5.60 -15.30
C GLU A 587 20.57 5.49 -13.84
N TYR A 588 21.00 6.39 -12.96
CA TYR A 588 20.65 6.40 -11.55
C TYR A 588 20.01 7.73 -11.16
N SER A 589 18.93 7.66 -10.36
CA SER A 589 18.35 8.84 -9.74
C SER A 589 19.32 9.53 -8.78
N GLU A 590 19.09 10.80 -8.51
CA GLU A 590 19.78 11.46 -7.40
C GLU A 590 19.25 11.00 -6.03
N THR A 591 20.01 11.29 -4.98
CA THR A 591 19.50 11.18 -3.60
C THR A 591 18.56 12.35 -3.34
N TYR A 592 17.34 12.08 -2.87
CA TYR A 592 16.35 13.12 -2.62
C TYR A 592 15.61 12.95 -1.30
N SER A 593 14.99 14.03 -0.86
CA SER A 593 14.22 14.07 0.40
C SER A 593 12.95 14.91 0.22
N ILE A 594 11.82 14.37 0.71
CA ILE A 594 10.56 15.10 0.81
C ILE A 594 10.31 15.40 2.28
N GLN A 595 10.17 16.67 2.62
CA GLN A 595 10.03 17.14 4.00
C GLN A 595 8.76 17.96 4.14
N ASN A 596 8.04 17.77 5.25
CA ASN A 596 6.76 18.41 5.50
C ASN A 596 6.71 18.97 6.92
N ILE A 597 5.98 20.05 7.11
CA ILE A 597 5.67 20.60 8.42
C ILE A 597 4.16 20.84 8.56
N GLN A 598 3.63 20.49 9.70
CA GLN A 598 2.23 20.71 10.07
C GLN A 598 2.14 21.38 11.43
N LEU A 599 1.20 22.29 11.57
CA LEU A 599 0.73 22.88 12.82
C LEU A 599 -0.70 22.41 13.04
N THR A 600 -1.02 21.93 14.25
CA THR A 600 -2.38 21.51 14.62
C THR A 600 -2.82 22.21 15.90
N TYR A 601 -3.84 23.06 15.78
CA TYR A 601 -4.46 23.73 16.93
C TYR A 601 -5.62 22.91 17.48
N LYS A 602 -5.55 22.56 18.78
CA LYS A 602 -6.50 21.69 19.51
C LYS A 602 -7.32 22.42 20.59
N GLY A 603 -7.32 23.77 20.58
CA GLY A 603 -7.96 24.57 21.62
C GLY A 603 -9.50 24.54 21.62
N PHE A 604 -10.13 23.94 20.60
CA PHE A 604 -11.58 23.80 20.53
C PHE A 604 -12.02 22.39 20.98
N LYS A 605 -13.16 22.29 21.64
CA LYS A 605 -13.76 20.99 21.98
C LYS A 605 -14.21 20.28 20.68
N ASN A 606 -13.78 19.04 20.50
CA ASN A 606 -14.14 18.18 19.34
C ASN A 606 -13.71 18.71 17.96
N PHE A 607 -13.00 19.82 17.88
CA PHE A 607 -12.64 20.47 16.63
C PHE A 607 -11.16 20.83 16.61
N GLN A 608 -10.47 20.53 15.52
CA GLN A 608 -9.06 20.86 15.30
C GLN A 608 -8.92 21.61 13.98
N ILE A 609 -8.06 22.61 13.96
CA ILE A 609 -7.61 23.27 12.73
C ILE A 609 -6.15 22.87 12.51
N TYR A 610 -5.83 22.48 11.32
CA TYR A 610 -4.45 22.14 11.00
C TYR A 610 -4.07 22.70 9.63
N GLY A 611 -2.79 22.99 9.45
CA GLY A 611 -2.26 23.48 8.20
C GLY A 611 -0.75 23.44 8.19
N GLY A 612 -0.16 23.58 7.02
CA GLY A 612 1.27 23.48 6.89
C GLY A 612 1.77 23.55 5.46
N VAL A 613 2.97 23.02 5.27
CA VAL A 613 3.67 23.00 3.98
C VAL A 613 4.17 21.58 3.71
N LYS A 614 3.86 21.07 2.52
CA LYS A 614 4.43 19.82 1.99
C LYS A 614 5.56 20.13 1.02
N ASN A 615 6.54 19.23 0.98
CA ASN A 615 7.73 19.34 0.14
C ASN A 615 8.45 20.70 0.35
N LEU A 616 8.89 20.95 1.60
CA LEU A 616 9.57 22.18 2.01
C LEU A 616 10.78 22.54 1.14
N LEU A 617 11.48 21.52 0.61
CA LEU A 617 12.65 21.70 -0.24
C LEU A 617 12.28 22.06 -1.67
N ASN A 618 10.99 22.06 -2.03
CA ASN A 618 10.49 22.21 -3.38
C ASN A 618 11.25 21.34 -4.40
N TRP A 619 11.54 20.10 -3.99
CA TRP A 619 12.24 19.16 -4.84
C TRP A 619 11.23 18.41 -5.75
N THR A 620 11.59 18.24 -7.02
CA THR A 620 10.87 17.40 -7.97
C THR A 620 11.86 16.63 -8.83
N PRO A 621 11.53 15.43 -9.32
CA PRO A 621 12.45 14.67 -10.17
C PRO A 621 12.77 15.38 -11.48
N SER A 622 11.86 16.16 -12.06
CA SER A 622 12.07 16.90 -13.30
C SER A 622 13.00 18.13 -13.16
N LYS A 623 13.31 18.56 -11.92
CA LYS A 623 14.10 19.77 -11.69
C LYS A 623 15.53 19.67 -12.22
N ASN A 624 16.14 18.51 -12.09
CA ASN A 624 17.53 18.24 -12.46
C ASN A 624 17.67 17.20 -13.60
N VAL A 625 16.56 16.61 -14.03
CA VAL A 625 16.51 15.59 -15.08
C VAL A 625 15.53 16.01 -16.15
N PRO A 626 16.01 16.65 -17.25
CA PRO A 626 15.15 17.34 -18.23
C PRO A 626 14.30 16.39 -19.08
N PHE A 627 14.60 15.10 -19.17
CA PHE A 627 13.89 14.13 -19.99
C PHE A 627 13.10 13.13 -19.13
N LEU A 628 12.39 13.58 -18.10
CA LEU A 628 11.54 12.72 -17.28
C LEU A 628 10.46 12.05 -18.14
N ILE A 629 9.78 12.82 -19.00
CA ILE A 629 8.95 12.28 -20.08
C ILE A 629 9.72 12.49 -21.39
N SER A 630 10.20 11.38 -21.97
CA SER A 630 10.97 11.44 -23.20
C SER A 630 10.06 11.80 -24.38
N ARG A 631 10.51 12.71 -25.26
CA ARG A 631 9.76 13.18 -26.43
C ARG A 631 8.34 13.67 -26.11
N SER A 632 8.19 14.48 -25.07
CA SER A 632 6.90 15.11 -24.73
C SER A 632 6.30 15.95 -25.87
N ASN A 633 7.13 16.39 -26.82
CA ASN A 633 6.72 17.12 -28.04
C ASN A 633 6.26 16.20 -29.20
N ASP A 634 6.41 14.89 -29.07
CA ASP A 634 6.00 13.88 -30.07
C ASP A 634 5.49 12.61 -29.37
N PRO A 635 4.40 12.71 -28.59
CA PRO A 635 3.96 11.62 -27.72
C PRO A 635 3.33 10.42 -28.44
N PHE A 636 3.18 10.51 -29.76
CA PHE A 636 2.75 9.40 -30.63
C PHE A 636 3.86 8.92 -31.57
N ASP A 637 5.10 9.35 -31.35
CA ASP A 637 6.27 9.01 -32.17
C ASP A 637 6.11 9.23 -33.67
N LYS A 638 5.28 10.21 -34.07
CA LYS A 638 4.95 10.50 -35.50
C LYS A 638 6.16 10.92 -36.33
N ASN A 639 7.18 11.49 -35.69
CA ASN A 639 8.41 11.94 -36.31
C ASN A 639 9.61 11.04 -35.99
N VAL A 640 9.39 9.90 -35.35
CA VAL A 640 10.46 8.92 -35.11
C VAL A 640 10.65 8.05 -36.34
N GLN A 641 11.91 7.90 -36.75
CA GLN A 641 12.29 6.96 -37.80
C GLN A 641 12.76 5.65 -37.16
N PHE A 642 12.24 4.53 -37.63
CA PHE A 642 12.61 3.21 -37.14
C PHE A 642 13.42 2.45 -38.18
N ASP A 643 14.40 1.63 -37.73
CA ASP A 643 15.11 0.68 -38.54
C ASP A 643 14.24 -0.57 -38.88
N PRO A 644 14.67 -1.46 -39.77
CA PRO A 644 13.91 -2.68 -40.08
C PRO A 644 13.68 -3.62 -38.92
N ASN A 645 14.38 -3.44 -37.79
CA ASN A 645 14.25 -4.22 -36.58
C ASN A 645 13.31 -3.53 -35.54
N GLY A 646 12.77 -2.36 -35.87
CA GLY A 646 11.90 -1.58 -34.98
C GLY A 646 12.65 -0.67 -34.00
N ASN A 647 13.97 -0.50 -34.09
CA ASN A 647 14.73 0.40 -33.23
C ASN A 647 14.65 1.84 -33.74
N ALA A 648 14.47 2.79 -32.82
CA ALA A 648 14.46 4.23 -33.14
C ALA A 648 15.83 4.68 -33.67
N MET A 649 15.82 5.32 -34.83
CA MET A 649 17.04 5.79 -35.51
C MET A 649 17.42 7.19 -35.05
N ARG A 650 18.72 7.42 -34.95
CA ARG A 650 19.27 8.78 -34.74
C ARG A 650 19.11 9.62 -35.98
N THR A 651 18.46 10.78 -35.84
CA THR A 651 18.27 11.77 -36.89
C THR A 651 18.67 13.16 -36.36
N PRO A 652 18.85 14.19 -37.23
CA PRO A 652 19.10 15.53 -36.73
C PRO A 652 18.05 16.06 -35.75
N ASP A 653 16.77 15.66 -35.91
CA ASP A 653 15.66 16.08 -35.05
C ASP A 653 15.49 15.16 -33.82
N ASN A 654 16.09 13.95 -33.84
CA ASN A 654 16.11 13.00 -32.76
C ASN A 654 17.53 12.42 -32.57
N PRO A 655 18.48 13.23 -32.08
CA PRO A 655 19.91 12.87 -32.09
C PRO A 655 20.26 11.70 -31.16
N TYR A 656 19.36 11.36 -30.25
CA TYR A 656 19.54 10.27 -29.30
C TYR A 656 18.72 9.02 -29.64
N GLY A 657 17.92 9.02 -30.72
CA GLY A 657 17.07 7.90 -31.07
C GLY A 657 16.04 7.56 -29.99
N LEU A 658 15.42 8.58 -29.38
CA LEU A 658 14.44 8.40 -28.31
C LEU A 658 13.04 8.16 -28.88
N VAL A 659 12.23 7.42 -28.14
CA VAL A 659 10.77 7.27 -28.30
C VAL A 659 10.06 7.97 -27.16
N PHE A 660 8.75 8.15 -27.25
CA PHE A 660 7.95 8.59 -26.12
C PHE A 660 8.00 7.56 -24.98
N ASP A 661 8.36 7.99 -23.78
CA ASP A 661 8.55 7.09 -22.65
C ASP A 661 8.11 7.75 -21.31
N PRO A 662 6.99 7.32 -20.69
CA PRO A 662 6.56 7.77 -19.38
C PRO A 662 7.12 6.91 -18.22
N SER A 663 7.90 5.86 -18.50
CA SER A 663 8.37 4.90 -17.48
C SER A 663 9.62 5.36 -16.72
N TYR A 664 10.34 6.37 -17.21
CA TYR A 664 11.50 6.94 -16.53
C TYR A 664 11.03 7.86 -15.38
N VAL A 665 10.55 7.24 -14.30
CA VAL A 665 9.99 7.95 -13.14
C VAL A 665 10.37 7.23 -11.84
N TYR A 666 10.59 7.98 -10.78
CA TYR A 666 10.92 7.42 -9.47
C TYR A 666 10.28 8.18 -8.29
N ALA A 667 9.62 9.29 -8.57
CA ALA A 667 8.85 10.08 -7.62
C ALA A 667 7.83 10.96 -8.35
N ALA A 668 6.79 11.38 -7.64
CA ALA A 668 5.79 12.31 -8.19
C ALA A 668 6.41 13.69 -8.48
N ASN A 669 6.04 14.30 -9.62
CA ASN A 669 6.51 15.62 -10.04
C ASN A 669 5.72 16.75 -9.34
N GLN A 670 5.58 16.67 -8.01
CA GLN A 670 4.77 17.57 -7.19
C GLN A 670 5.64 18.42 -6.25
N GLY A 671 5.82 19.69 -6.60
CA GLY A 671 6.62 20.65 -5.83
C GLY A 671 5.99 21.08 -4.51
N ILE A 672 6.53 22.15 -3.95
CA ILE A 672 6.05 22.73 -2.68
C ILE A 672 4.57 23.11 -2.77
N ARG A 673 3.81 22.79 -1.71
CA ARG A 673 2.41 23.19 -1.56
C ARG A 673 2.04 23.43 -0.10
N THR A 674 1.23 24.44 0.11
CA THR A 674 0.57 24.69 1.40
C THR A 674 -0.73 23.90 1.48
N PHE A 675 -1.15 23.58 2.69
CA PHE A 675 -2.46 22.97 2.93
C PHE A 675 -3.11 23.55 4.19
N LEU A 676 -4.43 23.49 4.21
CA LEU A 676 -5.26 23.86 5.36
C LEU A 676 -6.41 22.88 5.49
N GLY A 677 -6.70 22.45 6.70
CA GLY A 677 -7.77 21.51 6.96
C GLY A 677 -8.39 21.64 8.35
N VAL A 678 -9.51 20.95 8.51
CA VAL A 678 -10.27 20.89 9.76
C VAL A 678 -10.66 19.44 10.07
N ARG A 679 -10.60 19.09 11.36
CA ARG A 679 -11.05 17.80 11.88
C ARG A 679 -12.10 18.00 12.93
N TYR A 680 -13.15 17.21 12.88
CA TYR A 680 -14.21 17.18 13.86
C TYR A 680 -14.48 15.75 14.31
N ASN A 681 -14.59 15.52 15.62
CA ASN A 681 -14.93 14.22 16.21
C ASN A 681 -15.96 14.44 17.32
N PHE A 682 -17.06 13.67 17.28
CA PHE A 682 -18.15 13.73 18.24
C PHE A 682 -18.48 12.34 18.78
#